data_65e6bf2b044393671797ebfdf793d03e
#
_entry.id   65e6bf2b044393671797ebfdf793d03e
#
_cell.length_a   1.000
_cell.length_b   1.000
_cell.length_c   1.000
_cell.angle_alpha   90.00
_cell.angle_beta   90.00
_cell.angle_gamma   90.00
#
_symmetry.space_group_name_H-M   'P 1'
#
loop_
_entity.id
_entity.type
_entity.pdbx_description
1 polymer ?
#
loop_
_entity_poly.entity_id
_entity_poly.type
_entity_poly.pdbx_seq_one_letter_code
_entity_poly.pdbx_strand_id
1 'polypeptide(L)'
;MRKLRSARVLLLAGVMGIAGIAASGAEAQSAASAGGDAAASTGDGDIVVTALRRSESLQDVPAAIAAYTSETIAAAGIERPSDFINLTSNVNLVETQNAGNAFIIIRGITQARNSEPSVAVVVDGVQQVNPAQFNQELFDIEQIEVLKGPQGAIYGRNAIGGAIVIRTKQPTDTFEGQARAGIDNGFGYWLRGGVSGPLSDTVRFRLAGSWYDTNGFIRNAYLNEDADPVKDLGLRGTLLWNPTPEFTADLRGSISRLRTQALYFNIVSDVNDTSLPVRVNNRGQNDRDINNLSLRLTYDTGAGVISSVTSYDTLKEILTGDAFDFLPIQESLFYQIFGFDLNQSQYLNVKAFSQEIRFTSPAENRFGYIVGAYFIDTNRFISTGNMIDTGNDAFPVYREPSTNPLNPQFSFLSDKQDNFAWAVFANLSYDFSDQFRADFGIRYDRDRRRNTTLTPAQFMNGPGLPDGTTGEIRKATFDDWQPKLTLTWKPTNMLTVYGGYSRGFRSGGFNQTGVGGVAATNGIVGVEDIFQAETADTFEIGTRAQLLDRRLTLSANAYTTESKNSYFFVFLAANSTQNLGNVPRTRIKGFELEATARPAPGFDLNVGFGYTASDIRAFPDPAAIGNEAPLISRYTFNTGAQYRTAVSDDVTLTARVDYRRTGKTWWDVENSTVRKPVDLVDARVSVDFGGFTVAGFASNLFNETYNAEFSPGGFVFKARPRRYGAELGFRF
;
A
#
# COMPACT_ATOMS: atom_id res chain seq x y z
N MET A 1 3.45 -34.46 14.94
CA MET A 1 4.67 -34.00 14.24
C MET A 1 5.30 -34.94 13.21
N ARG A 2 4.80 -36.12 12.92
CA ARG A 2 5.41 -37.08 11.92
C ARG A 2 4.60 -37.27 10.62
N LYS A 3 3.45 -36.59 10.43
CA LYS A 3 2.60 -36.76 9.23
C LYS A 3 2.67 -35.62 8.20
N LEU A 4 3.45 -34.56 8.45
CA LEU A 4 3.57 -33.40 7.54
C LEU A 4 4.81 -33.42 6.63
N ARG A 5 5.73 -34.43 6.79
CA ARG A 5 6.93 -34.53 5.93
C ARG A 5 6.71 -35.26 4.58
N SER A 6 5.60 -35.96 4.42
CA SER A 6 5.33 -36.73 3.19
C SER A 6 4.58 -35.98 2.09
N ALA A 7 4.01 -34.81 2.39
CA ALA A 7 3.32 -33.97 1.38
C ALA A 7 4.25 -33.03 0.59
N ARG A 8 5.51 -32.87 1.05
CA ARG A 8 6.49 -31.94 0.46
C ARG A 8 7.14 -32.39 -0.85
N VAL A 9 7.08 -33.66 -1.18
CA VAL A 9 7.79 -34.24 -2.35
C VAL A 9 6.92 -34.37 -3.60
N LEU A 10 5.60 -34.29 -3.47
CA LEU A 10 4.69 -34.53 -4.61
C LEU A 10 4.33 -33.26 -5.40
N LEU A 11 4.57 -32.04 -4.89
CA LEU A 11 4.27 -30.79 -5.62
C LEU A 11 5.40 -30.35 -6.57
N LEU A 12 6.65 -30.82 -6.36
CA LEU A 12 7.78 -30.47 -7.25
C LEU A 12 7.81 -31.34 -8.55
N ALA A 13 7.13 -32.47 -8.56
CA ALA A 13 7.09 -33.36 -9.75
C ALA A 13 5.97 -32.97 -10.75
N GLY A 14 5.02 -32.14 -10.37
CA GLY A 14 3.87 -31.77 -11.22
C GLY A 14 4.13 -30.63 -12.21
N VAL A 15 5.19 -29.85 -12.03
CA VAL A 15 5.46 -28.65 -12.87
C VAL A 15 6.43 -28.94 -14.02
N MET A 16 7.17 -30.03 -13.96
CA MET A 16 8.12 -30.42 -15.04
C MET A 16 7.49 -31.23 -16.19
N GLY A 17 6.19 -31.53 -16.15
CA GLY A 17 5.52 -32.37 -17.12
C GLY A 17 4.88 -31.69 -18.34
N ILE A 18 4.92 -30.37 -18.46
CA ILE A 18 4.20 -29.61 -19.53
C ILE A 18 5.15 -29.04 -20.62
N ALA A 19 6.45 -29.27 -20.54
CA ALA A 19 7.43 -28.71 -21.48
C ALA A 19 7.72 -29.58 -22.70
N GLY A 20 6.77 -30.34 -23.19
CA GLY A 20 7.01 -31.26 -24.33
C GLY A 20 5.86 -31.35 -25.31
N ILE A 21 5.38 -30.26 -25.93
CA ILE A 21 4.59 -30.30 -27.17
C ILE A 21 5.12 -29.30 -28.18
N ALA A 22 5.61 -29.83 -29.23
CA ALA A 22 6.25 -29.43 -30.45
C ALA A 22 5.86 -28.07 -31.04
N ALA A 23 6.90 -27.36 -31.47
CA ALA A 23 6.85 -26.30 -32.46
C ALA A 23 6.58 -26.89 -33.84
N SER A 24 5.55 -26.43 -34.54
CA SER A 24 5.45 -26.46 -36.00
C SER A 24 5.10 -25.05 -36.45
N GLY A 25 5.98 -24.47 -37.25
CA GLY A 25 5.89 -23.09 -37.72
C GLY A 25 4.74 -22.83 -38.68
N ALA A 26 4.23 -21.63 -38.64
CA ALA A 26 3.55 -20.98 -39.75
C ALA A 26 3.84 -19.47 -39.66
N GLU A 27 4.52 -18.96 -40.70
CA GLU A 27 4.66 -17.53 -40.95
C GLU A 27 3.29 -16.92 -41.29
N ALA A 28 2.91 -15.87 -40.56
CA ALA A 28 1.79 -15.02 -40.98
C ALA A 28 2.15 -13.56 -40.74
N GLN A 29 1.95 -12.78 -41.79
CA GLN A 29 2.21 -11.36 -41.93
C GLN A 29 1.48 -10.50 -40.92
N SER A 30 2.18 -9.45 -40.47
CA SER A 30 1.66 -8.42 -39.58
C SER A 30 0.57 -7.58 -40.25
N ALA A 31 -0.61 -7.52 -39.61
CA ALA A 31 -1.57 -6.44 -39.79
C ALA A 31 -1.67 -5.69 -38.45
N ALA A 32 -1.35 -4.40 -38.49
CA ALA A 32 -1.47 -3.52 -37.35
C ALA A 32 -2.95 -3.38 -36.96
N SER A 33 -3.32 -3.75 -35.74
CA SER A 33 -4.60 -3.42 -35.13
C SER A 33 -4.41 -2.39 -34.05
N ALA A 34 -4.97 -1.21 -34.26
CA ALA A 34 -5.15 -0.17 -33.27
C ALA A 34 -6.27 -0.57 -32.30
N GLY A 35 -6.02 -0.45 -30.98
CA GLY A 35 -7.11 -0.50 -30.01
C GLY A 35 -6.85 -1.40 -28.80
N GLY A 36 -6.11 -0.89 -27.84
CA GLY A 36 -5.96 -1.43 -26.50
C GLY A 36 -4.80 -0.69 -25.82
N ASP A 37 -4.99 -0.20 -24.60
CA ASP A 37 -3.96 0.50 -23.79
C ASP A 37 -2.72 -0.40 -23.53
N ALA A 38 -2.06 -0.84 -24.58
CA ALA A 38 -0.72 -1.37 -24.50
C ALA A 38 0.23 -0.16 -24.45
N ALA A 39 0.84 0.08 -23.31
CA ALA A 39 1.99 0.96 -23.22
C ALA A 39 3.13 0.31 -24.01
N ALA A 40 3.10 0.49 -25.34
CA ALA A 40 4.25 0.22 -26.18
C ALA A 40 5.36 1.18 -25.71
N SER A 41 6.50 0.65 -25.27
CA SER A 41 7.71 1.42 -25.23
C SER A 41 8.02 1.83 -26.66
N THR A 42 7.57 3.03 -27.04
CA THR A 42 8.05 3.65 -28.27
C THR A 42 9.55 3.79 -28.08
N GLY A 43 10.32 3.19 -28.96
CA GLY A 43 11.78 3.17 -28.88
C GLY A 43 12.38 4.57 -28.92
N ASP A 44 12.44 5.22 -27.79
CA ASP A 44 13.29 6.37 -27.47
C ASP A 44 13.11 6.84 -25.99
N GLY A 45 12.74 5.96 -25.06
CA GLY A 45 12.88 6.19 -23.62
C GLY A 45 11.76 6.98 -22.93
N ASP A 46 10.66 7.33 -23.58
CA ASP A 46 9.52 7.99 -22.93
C ASP A 46 8.66 7.00 -22.15
N ILE A 47 8.53 7.24 -20.83
CA ILE A 47 7.65 6.46 -19.97
C ILE A 47 6.21 6.96 -20.18
N VAL A 48 5.32 6.06 -20.57
CA VAL A 48 3.87 6.33 -20.64
C VAL A 48 3.23 5.99 -19.31
N VAL A 49 2.43 6.89 -18.78
CA VAL A 49 1.69 6.73 -17.53
C VAL A 49 0.18 6.80 -17.77
N THR A 50 -0.60 6.16 -16.90
CA THR A 50 -2.05 6.06 -17.03
C THR A 50 -2.81 6.56 -15.79
N ALA A 51 -2.09 7.08 -14.82
CA ALA A 51 -2.64 7.50 -13.53
C ALA A 51 -3.66 8.66 -13.61
N LEU A 52 -3.69 9.41 -14.71
CA LEU A 52 -4.75 10.41 -14.97
C LEU A 52 -5.95 9.85 -15.74
N ARG A 53 -6.10 8.51 -15.80
CA ARG A 53 -7.15 7.80 -16.55
C ARG A 53 -7.05 7.99 -18.07
N ARG A 54 -5.91 8.47 -18.56
CA ARG A 54 -5.51 8.59 -19.96
C ARG A 54 -4.05 8.16 -20.07
N SER A 55 -3.68 7.59 -21.21
CA SER A 55 -2.28 7.28 -21.53
C SER A 55 -1.59 8.55 -22.01
N GLU A 56 -0.63 9.06 -21.23
CA GLU A 56 0.14 10.27 -21.53
C GLU A 56 1.63 10.01 -21.27
N SER A 57 2.52 10.71 -22.01
CA SER A 57 3.95 10.69 -21.69
C SER A 57 4.17 11.29 -20.30
N LEU A 58 5.04 10.67 -19.50
CA LEU A 58 5.40 11.18 -18.17
C LEU A 58 5.86 12.65 -18.24
N GLN A 59 6.53 13.06 -19.32
CA GLN A 59 6.97 14.44 -19.56
C GLN A 59 5.81 15.43 -19.63
N ASP A 60 4.66 14.98 -20.15
CA ASP A 60 3.50 15.83 -20.42
C ASP A 60 2.51 15.92 -19.27
N VAL A 61 2.60 15.00 -18.30
CA VAL A 61 1.69 14.94 -17.16
C VAL A 61 1.90 16.12 -16.20
N PRO A 62 0.89 16.98 -15.97
CA PRO A 62 0.99 18.13 -15.07
C PRO A 62 0.70 17.73 -13.62
N ALA A 63 1.51 16.84 -13.09
CA ALA A 63 1.43 16.36 -11.70
C ALA A 63 2.78 15.84 -11.23
N ALA A 64 3.00 15.86 -9.92
CA ALA A 64 4.13 15.18 -9.30
C ALA A 64 3.87 13.67 -9.31
N ILE A 65 4.58 12.95 -10.17
CA ILE A 65 4.41 11.51 -10.38
C ILE A 65 5.78 10.82 -10.50
N ALA A 66 5.94 9.69 -9.80
CA ALA A 66 7.01 8.73 -10.00
C ALA A 66 6.46 7.47 -10.67
N ALA A 67 7.18 6.91 -11.64
CA ALA A 67 6.77 5.71 -12.36
C ALA A 67 7.92 4.69 -12.41
N TYR A 68 7.58 3.43 -12.14
CA TYR A 68 8.49 2.28 -12.14
C TYR A 68 8.02 1.29 -13.19
N THR A 69 8.80 1.14 -14.26
CA THR A 69 8.55 0.18 -15.33
C THR A 69 8.94 -1.24 -14.92
N SER A 70 8.53 -2.25 -15.68
CA SER A 70 8.90 -3.64 -15.43
C SER A 70 10.42 -3.87 -15.38
N GLU A 71 11.20 -3.13 -16.19
CA GLU A 71 12.67 -3.17 -16.16
C GLU A 71 13.21 -2.59 -14.85
N THR A 72 12.70 -1.44 -14.41
CA THR A 72 13.10 -0.82 -13.14
C THR A 72 12.73 -1.71 -11.96
N ILE A 73 11.53 -2.30 -11.97
CA ILE A 73 11.04 -3.24 -10.95
C ILE A 73 11.98 -4.43 -10.84
N ALA A 74 12.38 -5.02 -11.97
CA ALA A 74 13.29 -6.17 -11.99
C ALA A 74 14.72 -5.80 -11.56
N ALA A 75 15.24 -4.66 -12.03
CA ALA A 75 16.60 -4.20 -11.74
C ALA A 75 16.80 -3.77 -10.29
N ALA A 76 15.80 -3.08 -9.69
CA ALA A 76 15.80 -2.68 -8.29
C ALA A 76 15.37 -3.80 -7.33
N GLY A 77 14.85 -4.93 -7.84
CA GLY A 77 14.35 -6.03 -7.01
C GLY A 77 13.12 -5.64 -6.21
N ILE A 78 12.21 -4.86 -6.80
CA ILE A 78 10.95 -4.46 -6.16
C ILE A 78 10.04 -5.68 -6.03
N GLU A 79 9.86 -6.15 -4.79
CA GLU A 79 9.07 -7.33 -4.43
C GLU A 79 7.91 -6.99 -3.49
N ARG A 80 8.02 -5.88 -2.75
CA ARG A 80 7.02 -5.40 -1.78
C ARG A 80 6.84 -3.89 -1.90
N PRO A 81 5.74 -3.33 -1.37
CA PRO A 81 5.51 -1.89 -1.40
C PRO A 81 6.62 -1.05 -0.78
N SER A 82 7.28 -1.51 0.29
CA SER A 82 8.42 -0.84 0.90
C SER A 82 9.53 -0.53 -0.11
N ASP A 83 9.76 -1.42 -1.07
CA ASP A 83 10.89 -1.32 -1.98
C ASP A 83 10.75 -0.11 -2.92
N PHE A 84 9.60 0.06 -3.61
CA PHE A 84 9.40 1.24 -4.47
C PHE A 84 9.15 2.53 -3.66
N ILE A 85 8.57 2.44 -2.46
CA ILE A 85 8.40 3.59 -1.58
C ILE A 85 9.77 4.11 -1.14
N ASN A 86 10.72 3.24 -0.87
CA ASN A 86 12.09 3.62 -0.55
C ASN A 86 12.79 4.38 -1.69
N LEU A 87 12.37 4.20 -2.93
CA LEU A 87 12.89 4.91 -4.10
C LEU A 87 12.11 6.19 -4.42
N THR A 88 11.06 6.53 -3.66
CA THR A 88 10.16 7.66 -3.94
C THR A 88 10.38 8.79 -2.91
N SER A 89 10.64 10.02 -3.37
CA SER A 89 10.79 11.19 -2.51
C SER A 89 9.46 11.60 -1.85
N ASN A 90 9.49 12.06 -0.57
CA ASN A 90 8.33 12.45 0.24
C ASN A 90 7.23 11.38 0.37
N VAL A 91 7.60 10.11 0.21
CA VAL A 91 6.71 8.98 0.49
C VAL A 91 7.36 8.12 1.57
N ASN A 92 6.63 7.78 2.61
CA ASN A 92 7.09 6.93 3.70
C ASN A 92 6.11 5.77 3.92
N LEU A 93 6.63 4.66 4.39
CA LEU A 93 5.88 3.51 4.86
C LEU A 93 6.24 3.24 6.32
N VAL A 94 5.24 3.10 7.17
CA VAL A 94 5.41 2.63 8.54
C VAL A 94 4.84 1.23 8.62
N GLU A 95 5.69 0.23 8.79
CA GLU A 95 5.27 -1.13 9.08
C GLU A 95 4.91 -1.24 10.57
N THR A 96 3.82 -1.92 10.89
CA THR A 96 3.23 -1.95 12.22
C THR A 96 2.96 -3.38 12.64
N GLN A 97 2.58 -3.61 13.84
CA GLN A 97 2.21 -4.80 14.62
C GLN A 97 2.16 -6.17 13.92
N ASN A 98 2.10 -6.21 12.61
CA ASN A 98 2.00 -7.42 11.79
C ASN A 98 2.55 -7.18 10.37
N ALA A 99 3.03 -8.21 9.74
CA ALA A 99 3.66 -8.13 8.41
C ALA A 99 2.70 -7.67 7.29
N GLY A 100 1.39 -7.78 7.49
CA GLY A 100 0.38 -7.43 6.51
C GLY A 100 -0.07 -5.98 6.53
N ASN A 101 0.17 -5.22 7.59
CA ASN A 101 -0.37 -3.89 7.77
C ASN A 101 0.73 -2.83 7.71
N ALA A 102 0.49 -1.78 6.93
CA ALA A 102 1.44 -0.70 6.77
C ALA A 102 0.72 0.62 6.47
N PHE A 103 1.26 1.73 6.98
CA PHE A 103 0.71 3.07 6.79
C PHE A 103 1.51 3.82 5.74
N ILE A 104 0.81 4.29 4.70
CA ILE A 104 1.41 5.11 3.65
C ILE A 104 1.26 6.57 4.03
N ILE A 105 2.35 7.32 3.92
CA ILE A 105 2.41 8.76 4.17
C ILE A 105 2.96 9.42 2.92
N ILE A 106 2.18 10.31 2.29
CA ILE A 106 2.60 11.09 1.12
C ILE A 106 2.52 12.57 1.48
N ARG A 107 3.64 13.30 1.32
CA ARG A 107 3.71 14.76 1.55
C ARG A 107 3.14 15.19 2.90
N GLY A 108 3.30 14.35 3.93
CA GLY A 108 2.83 14.62 5.28
C GLY A 108 1.32 14.39 5.52
N ILE A 109 0.58 13.89 4.55
CA ILE A 109 -0.76 13.35 4.80
C ILE A 109 -0.59 11.93 5.33
N THR A 110 -0.96 11.75 6.59
CA THR A 110 -0.68 10.52 7.34
C THR A 110 -1.86 9.55 7.32
N GLN A 111 -1.54 8.28 7.55
CA GLN A 111 -2.52 7.26 7.84
C GLN A 111 -2.30 6.78 9.29
N ALA A 112 -3.34 6.76 10.08
CA ALA A 112 -3.33 6.22 11.43
C ALA A 112 -3.80 4.75 11.43
N ARG A 113 -3.41 3.99 12.45
CA ARG A 113 -3.90 2.62 12.67
C ARG A 113 -5.43 2.63 12.77
N ASN A 114 -6.09 1.63 12.19
CA ASN A 114 -7.56 1.48 12.13
C ASN A 114 -8.28 2.56 11.29
N SER A 115 -7.58 3.49 10.65
CA SER A 115 -8.20 4.47 9.76
C SER A 115 -8.47 3.91 8.36
N GLU A 116 -9.34 4.60 7.63
CA GLU A 116 -9.42 4.47 6.17
C GLU A 116 -8.07 4.87 5.54
N PRO A 117 -7.71 4.35 4.35
CA PRO A 117 -6.49 4.76 3.66
C PRO A 117 -6.44 6.26 3.41
N SER A 118 -5.25 6.87 3.54
CA SER A 118 -5.00 8.26 3.12
C SER A 118 -4.57 8.37 1.66
N VAL A 119 -4.19 7.25 1.05
CA VAL A 119 -3.73 7.12 -0.33
C VAL A 119 -4.60 6.11 -1.04
N ALA A 120 -5.15 6.46 -2.20
CA ALA A 120 -5.88 5.52 -3.03
C ALA A 120 -4.90 4.52 -3.65
N VAL A 121 -5.00 3.25 -3.28
CA VAL A 121 -4.26 2.17 -3.95
C VAL A 121 -5.19 1.52 -4.96
N VAL A 122 -4.79 1.55 -6.23
CA VAL A 122 -5.59 1.05 -7.35
C VAL A 122 -4.80 -0.03 -8.07
N VAL A 123 -5.33 -1.26 -8.08
CA VAL A 123 -4.73 -2.38 -8.80
C VAL A 123 -5.61 -2.71 -9.99
N ASP A 124 -5.07 -2.61 -11.19
CA ASP A 124 -5.77 -2.86 -12.45
C ASP A 124 -7.13 -2.12 -12.57
N GLY A 125 -7.19 -0.90 -12.02
CA GLY A 125 -8.38 -0.04 -12.04
C GLY A 125 -9.37 -0.26 -10.91
N VAL A 126 -9.15 -1.22 -10.01
CA VAL A 126 -9.95 -1.47 -8.80
C VAL A 126 -9.28 -0.85 -7.58
N GLN A 127 -9.98 0.05 -6.90
CA GLN A 127 -9.48 0.67 -5.67
C GLN A 127 -9.59 -0.28 -4.49
N GLN A 128 -8.49 -0.48 -3.77
CA GLN A 128 -8.46 -1.24 -2.53
C GLN A 128 -9.20 -0.50 -1.42
N VAL A 129 -10.00 -1.22 -0.65
CA VAL A 129 -10.92 -0.63 0.34
C VAL A 129 -10.38 -0.62 1.77
N ASN A 130 -9.31 -1.36 2.03
CA ASN A 130 -8.74 -1.48 3.37
C ASN A 130 -7.21 -1.44 3.33
N PRO A 131 -6.55 -0.74 4.27
CA PRO A 131 -5.09 -0.67 4.33
C PRO A 131 -4.38 -2.03 4.36
N ALA A 132 -4.99 -3.04 4.99
CA ALA A 132 -4.44 -4.39 5.06
C ALA A 132 -4.35 -5.10 3.69
N GLN A 133 -4.96 -4.55 2.63
CA GLN A 133 -4.82 -5.05 1.26
C GLN A 133 -3.55 -4.55 0.57
N PHE A 134 -2.88 -3.51 1.08
CA PHE A 134 -1.76 -2.89 0.38
C PHE A 134 -0.47 -3.71 0.48
N ASN A 135 -0.07 -4.12 1.69
CA ASN A 135 1.22 -4.78 1.91
C ASN A 135 1.18 -6.25 1.48
N GLN A 136 1.15 -6.49 0.17
CA GLN A 136 1.19 -7.79 -0.48
C GLN A 136 2.46 -7.93 -1.29
N GLU A 137 2.81 -9.17 -1.66
CA GLU A 137 3.88 -9.42 -2.59
C GLU A 137 3.54 -8.91 -4.00
N LEU A 138 4.46 -8.18 -4.61
CA LEU A 138 4.36 -7.60 -5.94
C LEU A 138 4.98 -8.55 -6.95
N PHE A 139 4.18 -9.34 -7.62
CA PHE A 139 4.62 -10.26 -8.67
C PHE A 139 3.85 -10.01 -9.95
N ASP A 140 4.50 -10.26 -11.09
CA ASP A 140 3.90 -10.09 -12.42
C ASP A 140 3.40 -8.66 -12.68
N ILE A 141 4.16 -7.67 -12.20
CA ILE A 141 3.83 -6.25 -12.31
C ILE A 141 4.42 -5.69 -13.62
N GLU A 142 3.61 -4.92 -14.33
CA GLU A 142 4.01 -4.17 -15.51
C GLU A 142 4.53 -2.80 -15.12
N GLN A 143 3.78 -2.08 -14.26
CA GLN A 143 4.12 -0.71 -13.90
C GLN A 143 3.54 -0.35 -12.52
N ILE A 144 4.27 0.51 -11.80
CA ILE A 144 3.79 1.16 -10.57
C ILE A 144 3.92 2.66 -10.76
N GLU A 145 2.83 3.40 -10.52
CA GLU A 145 2.77 4.86 -10.62
C GLU A 145 2.38 5.43 -9.26
N VAL A 146 3.13 6.42 -8.78
CA VAL A 146 2.88 7.09 -7.48
C VAL A 146 2.59 8.57 -7.74
N LEU A 147 1.31 8.96 -7.62
CA LEU A 147 0.88 10.34 -7.72
C LEU A 147 0.88 10.96 -6.34
N LYS A 148 1.54 12.11 -6.21
CA LYS A 148 1.67 12.83 -4.94
C LYS A 148 0.71 14.01 -4.89
N GLY A 149 0.18 14.30 -3.69
CA GLY A 149 -0.84 15.32 -3.48
C GLY A 149 -2.26 14.84 -3.81
N PRO A 150 -3.31 15.61 -3.43
CA PRO A 150 -4.70 15.16 -3.53
C PRO A 150 -5.13 14.80 -4.95
N GLN A 151 -5.73 13.62 -5.10
CA GLN A 151 -6.25 13.09 -6.37
C GLN A 151 -7.77 12.81 -6.29
N GLY A 152 -8.48 13.54 -5.43
CA GLY A 152 -9.89 13.33 -5.16
C GLY A 152 -10.79 13.43 -6.40
N ALA A 153 -10.54 14.39 -7.30
CA ALA A 153 -11.33 14.55 -8.54
C ALA A 153 -11.28 13.31 -9.46
N ILE A 154 -10.22 12.50 -9.40
CA ILE A 154 -10.01 11.34 -10.28
C ILE A 154 -10.36 10.03 -9.58
N TYR A 155 -9.85 9.85 -8.33
CA TYR A 155 -9.95 8.61 -7.57
C TYR A 155 -10.97 8.69 -6.43
N GLY A 156 -11.43 9.89 -6.09
CA GLY A 156 -12.45 10.11 -5.06
C GLY A 156 -11.93 10.00 -3.64
N ARG A 157 -12.80 9.52 -2.76
CA ARG A 157 -12.50 9.36 -1.34
C ARG A 157 -11.23 8.54 -1.13
N ASN A 158 -10.50 8.83 -0.06
CA ASN A 158 -9.25 8.15 0.31
C ASN A 158 -8.05 8.44 -0.63
N ALA A 159 -8.17 9.39 -1.57
CA ALA A 159 -7.08 9.90 -2.38
C ALA A 159 -6.60 11.29 -1.88
N ILE A 160 -6.62 11.49 -0.57
CA ILE A 160 -6.32 12.78 0.06
C ILE A 160 -4.82 13.10 0.07
N GLY A 161 -3.96 12.10 0.26
CA GLY A 161 -2.49 12.23 0.19
C GLY A 161 -1.93 11.98 -1.20
N GLY A 162 -2.65 11.20 -2.03
CA GLY A 162 -2.19 10.80 -3.35
C GLY A 162 -2.86 9.53 -3.84
N ALA A 163 -2.28 8.95 -4.91
CA ALA A 163 -2.70 7.65 -5.42
C ALA A 163 -1.48 6.79 -5.82
N ILE A 164 -1.58 5.49 -5.61
CA ILE A 164 -0.65 4.48 -6.12
C ILE A 164 -1.42 3.60 -7.09
N VAL A 165 -0.98 3.59 -8.34
CA VAL A 165 -1.60 2.79 -9.41
C VAL A 165 -0.65 1.65 -9.76
N ILE A 166 -1.10 0.43 -9.61
CA ILE A 166 -0.36 -0.78 -9.90
C ILE A 166 -1.03 -1.46 -11.09
N ARG A 167 -0.28 -1.66 -12.15
CA ARG A 167 -0.72 -2.41 -13.33
C ARG A 167 0.01 -3.73 -13.38
N THR A 168 -0.74 -4.81 -13.54
CA THR A 168 -0.19 -6.14 -13.77
C THR A 168 -0.02 -6.38 -15.27
N LYS A 169 0.88 -7.31 -15.62
CA LYS A 169 1.13 -7.65 -17.03
C LYS A 169 -0.13 -8.14 -17.71
N GLN A 170 -0.30 -7.75 -18.97
CA GLN A 170 -1.44 -8.13 -19.80
C GLN A 170 -1.23 -9.51 -20.43
N PRO A 171 -2.32 -10.20 -20.84
CA PRO A 171 -2.23 -11.34 -21.75
C PRO A 171 -1.61 -10.98 -23.09
N THR A 172 -0.78 -11.87 -23.65
CA THR A 172 0.01 -11.67 -24.87
C THR A 172 -0.54 -12.42 -26.07
N ASP A 173 -0.19 -11.94 -27.27
CA ASP A 173 -0.57 -12.58 -28.54
C ASP A 173 0.33 -13.78 -28.88
N THR A 174 1.49 -13.89 -28.24
CA THR A 174 2.42 -15.01 -28.37
C THR A 174 2.51 -15.75 -27.05
N PHE A 175 2.80 -17.06 -27.12
CA PHE A 175 3.02 -17.84 -25.91
C PHE A 175 4.36 -17.47 -25.28
N GLU A 176 4.33 -17.01 -24.05
CA GLU A 176 5.51 -16.61 -23.27
C GLU A 176 5.40 -17.07 -21.83
N GLY A 177 6.54 -17.21 -21.18
CA GLY A 177 6.59 -17.57 -19.77
C GLY A 177 7.84 -17.06 -19.09
N GLN A 178 7.70 -16.91 -17.76
CA GLN A 178 8.84 -16.57 -16.89
C GLN A 178 8.71 -17.33 -15.57
N ALA A 179 9.85 -17.72 -15.02
CA ALA A 179 9.93 -18.31 -13.68
C ALA A 179 11.16 -17.76 -12.96
N ARG A 180 11.05 -17.53 -11.64
CA ARG A 180 12.15 -17.14 -10.78
C ARG A 180 12.08 -17.94 -9.49
N ALA A 181 13.21 -18.42 -9.02
CA ALA A 181 13.34 -19.10 -7.75
C ALA A 181 14.55 -18.53 -6.99
N GLY A 182 14.46 -18.45 -5.67
CA GLY A 182 15.57 -17.91 -4.90
C GLY A 182 15.54 -18.36 -3.46
N ILE A 183 16.62 -18.00 -2.75
CA ILE A 183 16.85 -18.30 -1.34
C ILE A 183 17.40 -17.07 -0.62
N ASP A 184 17.14 -16.97 0.69
CA ASP A 184 17.70 -15.91 1.54
C ASP A 184 18.21 -16.42 2.89
N ASN A 185 18.87 -15.51 3.65
CA ASN A 185 19.49 -15.81 4.92
C ASN A 185 18.51 -16.03 6.09
N GLY A 186 17.19 -15.85 5.87
CA GLY A 186 16.14 -16.26 6.83
C GLY A 186 15.71 -17.72 6.63
N PHE A 187 16.55 -18.57 5.99
CA PHE A 187 16.18 -19.88 5.49
C PHE A 187 14.94 -19.82 4.59
N GLY A 188 14.77 -18.65 3.96
CA GLY A 188 13.69 -18.39 3.05
C GLY A 188 13.95 -18.95 1.66
N TYR A 189 12.87 -19.31 0.99
CA TYR A 189 12.88 -19.71 -0.41
C TYR A 189 11.59 -19.26 -1.08
N TRP A 190 11.68 -18.87 -2.35
CA TRP A 190 10.53 -18.40 -3.11
C TRP A 190 10.53 -18.99 -4.52
N LEU A 191 9.32 -19.04 -5.06
CA LEU A 191 9.05 -19.35 -6.46
C LEU A 191 8.04 -18.34 -6.99
N ARG A 192 8.34 -17.69 -8.10
CA ARG A 192 7.47 -16.76 -8.82
C ARG A 192 7.45 -17.14 -10.28
N GLY A 193 6.30 -17.03 -10.92
CA GLY A 193 6.21 -17.31 -12.34
C GLY A 193 4.92 -16.85 -12.95
N GLY A 194 4.91 -16.83 -14.28
CA GLY A 194 3.75 -16.52 -15.08
C GLY A 194 3.87 -17.09 -16.47
N VAL A 195 2.72 -17.43 -17.06
CA VAL A 195 2.56 -17.89 -18.43
C VAL A 195 1.42 -17.14 -19.07
N SER A 196 1.58 -16.79 -20.34
CA SER A 196 0.61 -16.02 -21.11
C SER A 196 0.60 -16.50 -22.56
N GLY A 197 -0.53 -16.31 -23.24
CA GLY A 197 -0.65 -16.60 -24.65
C GLY A 197 -2.08 -16.59 -25.15
N PRO A 198 -2.29 -16.82 -26.47
CA PRO A 198 -3.60 -16.91 -27.07
C PRO A 198 -4.26 -18.26 -26.77
N LEU A 199 -5.57 -18.25 -26.51
CA LEU A 199 -6.45 -19.42 -26.51
C LEU A 199 -7.18 -19.53 -27.86
N SER A 200 -7.42 -18.40 -28.52
CA SER A 200 -7.97 -18.27 -29.87
C SER A 200 -7.56 -16.90 -30.43
N ASP A 201 -7.97 -16.60 -31.66
CA ASP A 201 -7.72 -15.29 -32.30
C ASP A 201 -8.31 -14.10 -31.52
N THR A 202 -9.31 -14.35 -30.68
CA THR A 202 -10.00 -13.31 -29.92
C THR A 202 -9.86 -13.44 -28.40
N VAL A 203 -9.28 -14.53 -27.89
CA VAL A 203 -9.18 -14.82 -26.46
C VAL A 203 -7.73 -15.08 -26.08
N ARG A 204 -7.25 -14.32 -25.09
CA ARG A 204 -5.90 -14.45 -24.52
C ARG A 204 -5.99 -14.66 -23.02
N PHE A 205 -5.02 -15.34 -22.47
CA PHE A 205 -4.94 -15.58 -21.03
C PHE A 205 -3.57 -15.24 -20.46
N ARG A 206 -3.55 -14.97 -19.17
CA ARG A 206 -2.35 -14.90 -18.36
C ARG A 206 -2.61 -15.52 -16.99
N LEU A 207 -1.71 -16.39 -16.54
CA LEU A 207 -1.72 -16.96 -15.20
C LEU A 207 -0.38 -16.65 -14.55
N ALA A 208 -0.41 -16.17 -13.31
CA ALA A 208 0.79 -15.87 -12.55
C ALA A 208 0.64 -16.32 -11.10
N GLY A 209 1.76 -16.65 -10.46
CA GLY A 209 1.80 -17.04 -9.07
C GLY A 209 3.11 -16.67 -8.39
N SER A 210 3.03 -16.51 -7.08
CA SER A 210 4.16 -16.34 -6.19
C SER A 210 3.98 -17.19 -4.94
N TRP A 211 5.06 -17.70 -4.42
CA TRP A 211 5.12 -18.40 -3.16
C TRP A 211 6.42 -18.10 -2.44
N TYR A 212 6.34 -17.73 -1.16
CA TYR A 212 7.45 -17.42 -0.29
C TYR A 212 7.26 -18.09 1.06
N ASP A 213 8.31 -18.77 1.57
CA ASP A 213 8.33 -19.40 2.89
C ASP A 213 9.68 -19.06 3.56
N THR A 214 9.65 -18.46 4.76
CA THR A 214 10.85 -18.14 5.53
C THR A 214 10.61 -18.37 7.01
N ASN A 215 11.67 -18.73 7.74
CA ASN A 215 11.61 -18.84 9.19
C ASN A 215 11.58 -17.47 9.88
N GLY A 216 12.00 -16.39 9.20
CA GLY A 216 12.05 -15.04 9.75
C GLY A 216 13.47 -14.53 9.96
N PHE A 217 13.56 -13.33 10.56
CA PHE A 217 14.82 -12.59 10.76
C PHE A 217 14.94 -11.99 12.16
N ILE A 218 13.84 -11.92 12.92
CA ILE A 218 13.78 -11.28 14.24
C ILE A 218 13.67 -12.36 15.30
N ARG A 219 14.74 -12.53 16.09
CA ARG A 219 14.80 -13.56 17.11
C ARG A 219 13.91 -13.24 18.32
N ASN A 220 13.04 -14.17 18.72
CA ASN A 220 12.40 -14.21 20.02
C ASN A 220 13.31 -14.97 21.00
N ALA A 221 13.87 -14.25 21.97
CA ALA A 221 14.84 -14.82 22.91
C ALA A 221 14.19 -15.76 23.96
N TYR A 222 12.90 -15.60 24.25
CA TYR A 222 12.19 -16.43 25.19
C TYR A 222 11.76 -17.77 24.58
N LEU A 223 11.10 -17.75 23.43
CA LEU A 223 10.66 -18.95 22.74
C LEU A 223 11.78 -19.66 21.97
N ASN A 224 12.95 -19.01 21.85
CA ASN A 224 14.11 -19.53 21.12
C ASN A 224 13.80 -19.87 19.64
N GLU A 225 12.96 -19.07 18.98
CA GLU A 225 12.58 -19.14 17.56
C GLU A 225 12.47 -17.74 16.96
N ASP A 226 12.28 -17.62 15.65
CA ASP A 226 12.10 -16.31 15.02
C ASP A 226 10.63 -15.87 15.15
N ALA A 227 10.40 -14.58 15.41
CA ALA A 227 9.09 -13.98 15.67
C ALA A 227 8.35 -13.55 14.39
N ASP A 228 9.04 -13.55 13.25
CA ASP A 228 8.51 -13.06 11.97
C ASP A 228 8.57 -14.10 10.82
N PRO A 229 8.25 -15.39 11.05
CA PRO A 229 8.17 -16.35 9.97
C PRO A 229 7.06 -15.94 9.01
N VAL A 230 7.27 -16.14 7.70
CA VAL A 230 6.28 -15.79 6.67
C VAL A 230 6.04 -16.96 5.75
N LYS A 231 4.74 -17.25 5.48
CA LYS A 231 4.28 -18.03 4.33
C LYS A 231 3.30 -17.18 3.55
N ASP A 232 3.66 -16.86 2.33
CA ASP A 232 2.86 -16.00 1.45
C ASP A 232 2.62 -16.73 0.12
N LEU A 233 1.35 -16.84 -0.27
CA LEU A 233 0.92 -17.44 -1.54
C LEU A 233 0.08 -16.40 -2.27
N GLY A 234 0.51 -16.03 -3.46
CA GLY A 234 -0.24 -15.17 -4.38
C GLY A 234 -0.55 -15.94 -5.68
N LEU A 235 -1.79 -15.87 -6.17
CA LEU A 235 -2.17 -16.37 -7.50
C LEU A 235 -3.01 -15.31 -8.19
N ARG A 236 -2.83 -15.17 -9.51
CA ARG A 236 -3.57 -14.23 -10.36
C ARG A 236 -3.87 -14.88 -11.70
N GLY A 237 -5.09 -14.68 -12.19
CA GLY A 237 -5.52 -15.06 -13.53
C GLY A 237 -6.19 -13.91 -14.25
N THR A 238 -5.90 -13.77 -15.54
CA THR A 238 -6.52 -12.78 -16.43
C THR A 238 -6.99 -13.47 -17.70
N LEU A 239 -8.22 -13.19 -18.11
CA LEU A 239 -8.78 -13.61 -19.39
C LEU A 239 -9.22 -12.34 -20.16
N LEU A 240 -8.64 -12.13 -21.32
CA LEU A 240 -8.93 -11.01 -22.20
C LEU A 240 -9.65 -11.51 -23.44
N TRP A 241 -10.82 -10.96 -23.72
CA TRP A 241 -11.65 -11.29 -24.86
C TRP A 241 -11.93 -10.05 -25.73
N ASN A 242 -11.49 -10.12 -26.98
CA ASN A 242 -11.69 -9.06 -27.98
C ASN A 242 -12.48 -9.64 -29.18
N PRO A 243 -13.82 -9.78 -29.08
CA PRO A 243 -14.63 -10.34 -30.18
C PRO A 243 -14.67 -9.43 -31.42
N THR A 244 -14.51 -8.12 -31.20
CA THR A 244 -14.38 -7.10 -32.27
C THR A 244 -13.28 -6.10 -31.86
N PRO A 245 -12.72 -5.31 -32.78
CA PRO A 245 -11.73 -4.28 -32.46
C PRO A 245 -12.22 -3.24 -31.46
N GLU A 246 -13.53 -2.97 -31.44
CA GLU A 246 -14.14 -1.92 -30.59
C GLU A 246 -14.47 -2.42 -29.19
N PHE A 247 -14.59 -3.75 -28.99
CA PHE A 247 -15.03 -4.30 -27.69
C PHE A 247 -13.96 -5.15 -27.03
N THR A 248 -13.72 -4.86 -25.76
CA THR A 248 -12.82 -5.62 -24.90
C THR A 248 -13.51 -6.00 -23.59
N ALA A 249 -13.42 -7.27 -23.23
CA ALA A 249 -13.77 -7.76 -21.89
C ALA A 249 -12.52 -8.33 -21.21
N ASP A 250 -12.18 -7.76 -20.04
CA ASP A 250 -11.00 -8.13 -19.23
C ASP A 250 -11.50 -8.65 -17.87
N LEU A 251 -11.46 -9.97 -17.70
CA LEU A 251 -11.85 -10.66 -16.47
C LEU A 251 -10.58 -11.02 -15.67
N ARG A 252 -10.50 -10.58 -14.42
CA ARG A 252 -9.38 -10.83 -13.52
C ARG A 252 -9.82 -11.45 -12.21
N GLY A 253 -9.03 -12.40 -11.73
CA GLY A 253 -9.19 -12.97 -10.41
C GLY A 253 -7.84 -13.05 -9.69
N SER A 254 -7.82 -12.75 -8.40
CA SER A 254 -6.62 -12.93 -7.58
C SER A 254 -6.94 -13.44 -6.19
N ILE A 255 -6.01 -14.22 -5.65
CA ILE A 255 -6.01 -14.66 -4.25
C ILE A 255 -4.65 -14.37 -3.63
N SER A 256 -4.66 -13.96 -2.35
CA SER A 256 -3.46 -13.85 -1.52
C SER A 256 -3.73 -14.51 -0.18
N ARG A 257 -2.78 -15.30 0.30
CA ARG A 257 -2.83 -16.05 1.56
C ARG A 257 -1.53 -15.84 2.31
N LEU A 258 -1.57 -14.94 3.30
CA LEU A 258 -0.44 -14.68 4.19
C LEU A 258 -0.65 -15.41 5.51
N ARG A 259 0.40 -16.07 5.99
CA ARG A 259 0.48 -16.71 7.31
C ARG A 259 1.79 -16.29 7.94
N THR A 260 1.70 -15.61 9.10
CA THR A 260 2.86 -15.10 9.83
C THR A 260 2.51 -14.97 11.32
N GLN A 261 3.41 -14.45 12.12
CA GLN A 261 3.17 -14.05 13.50
C GLN A 261 2.91 -12.54 13.60
N ALA A 262 2.39 -12.10 14.74
CA ALA A 262 2.07 -10.71 15.03
C ALA A 262 2.31 -10.38 16.51
N LEU A 263 2.21 -9.08 16.84
CA LEU A 263 2.15 -8.59 18.23
C LEU A 263 3.40 -8.96 19.06
N TYR A 264 4.60 -8.90 18.44
CA TYR A 264 5.88 -9.10 19.12
C TYR A 264 6.57 -7.74 19.38
N PHE A 265 5.89 -6.87 20.12
CA PHE A 265 6.39 -5.56 20.50
C PHE A 265 7.46 -5.65 21.62
N ASN A 266 8.19 -4.55 21.79
CA ASN A 266 8.89 -4.20 23.01
C ASN A 266 8.29 -2.90 23.55
N ILE A 267 8.46 -2.66 24.85
CA ILE A 267 8.15 -1.37 25.48
C ILE A 267 9.47 -0.68 25.84
N VAL A 268 9.64 0.54 25.36
CA VAL A 268 10.84 1.35 25.57
C VAL A 268 10.45 2.78 25.96
N SER A 269 11.32 3.44 26.73
CA SER A 269 11.18 4.88 27.02
C SER A 269 11.76 5.78 25.93
N ASP A 270 12.69 5.28 25.12
CA ASP A 270 13.27 5.96 23.96
C ASP A 270 13.03 5.11 22.69
N VAL A 271 12.35 5.67 21.71
CA VAL A 271 12.09 4.99 20.41
C VAL A 271 13.38 4.55 19.71
N ASN A 272 14.51 5.14 20.03
CA ASN A 272 15.81 4.80 19.48
C ASN A 272 16.52 3.65 20.23
N ASP A 273 15.95 3.15 21.32
CA ASP A 273 16.46 1.97 21.99
C ASP A 273 16.07 0.70 21.21
N THR A 274 17.06 0.07 20.60
CA THR A 274 16.91 -1.20 19.85
C THR A 274 17.55 -2.38 20.57
N SER A 275 18.06 -2.18 21.82
CA SER A 275 18.82 -3.17 22.56
C SER A 275 17.96 -4.33 23.09
N LEU A 276 16.68 -4.06 23.42
CA LEU A 276 15.80 -5.07 24.00
C LEU A 276 15.47 -6.17 22.97
N PRO A 277 15.69 -7.46 23.30
CA PRO A 277 15.25 -8.56 22.45
C PRO A 277 13.72 -8.70 22.49
N VAL A 278 13.12 -9.27 21.44
CA VAL A 278 11.74 -9.75 21.50
C VAL A 278 11.67 -10.93 22.48
N ARG A 279 10.68 -10.92 23.40
CA ARG A 279 10.55 -11.91 24.47
C ARG A 279 9.11 -12.35 24.75
N VAL A 280 8.20 -12.14 23.80
CA VAL A 280 6.80 -12.55 23.95
C VAL A 280 6.70 -14.05 24.22
N ASN A 281 5.77 -14.45 25.10
CA ASN A 281 5.55 -15.86 25.42
C ASN A 281 4.51 -16.53 24.49
N ASN A 282 3.66 -15.76 23.83
CA ASN A 282 2.77 -16.24 22.80
C ASN A 282 3.44 -16.10 21.43
N ARG A 283 3.39 -17.17 20.61
CA ARG A 283 3.88 -17.07 19.22
C ARG A 283 3.12 -16.02 18.43
N GLY A 284 1.85 -15.91 18.74
CA GLY A 284 0.97 -15.08 17.97
C GLY A 284 0.66 -15.66 16.58
N GLN A 285 -0.31 -15.06 15.92
CA GLN A 285 -0.74 -15.46 14.58
C GLN A 285 -1.17 -14.21 13.82
N ASN A 286 -0.81 -14.12 12.55
CA ASN A 286 -1.43 -13.22 11.59
C ASN A 286 -1.75 -13.99 10.33
N ASP A 287 -3.00 -14.39 10.20
CA ASP A 287 -3.52 -15.03 9.00
C ASP A 287 -4.37 -14.04 8.22
N ARG A 288 -3.99 -13.78 6.97
CA ARG A 288 -4.72 -12.86 6.10
C ARG A 288 -5.06 -13.52 4.78
N ASP A 289 -6.35 -13.49 4.43
CA ASP A 289 -6.90 -14.00 3.18
C ASP A 289 -7.54 -12.84 2.40
N ILE A 290 -7.05 -12.58 1.19
CA ILE A 290 -7.59 -11.59 0.27
C ILE A 290 -8.01 -12.29 -1.00
N ASN A 291 -9.22 -11.98 -1.50
CA ASN A 291 -9.67 -12.41 -2.83
C ASN A 291 -10.25 -11.20 -3.55
N ASN A 292 -9.94 -11.10 -4.82
CA ASN A 292 -10.53 -10.12 -5.74
C ASN A 292 -11.05 -10.83 -6.99
N LEU A 293 -12.20 -10.37 -7.48
CA LEU A 293 -12.73 -10.70 -8.81
C LEU A 293 -13.18 -9.40 -9.45
N SER A 294 -12.71 -9.12 -10.66
CA SER A 294 -13.09 -7.90 -11.38
C SER A 294 -13.35 -8.18 -12.86
N LEU A 295 -14.30 -7.44 -13.41
CA LEU A 295 -14.65 -7.45 -14.84
C LEU A 295 -14.60 -6.01 -15.36
N ARG A 296 -13.73 -5.77 -16.34
CA ARG A 296 -13.70 -4.52 -17.08
C ARG A 296 -14.26 -4.76 -18.49
N LEU A 297 -15.25 -3.97 -18.85
CA LEU A 297 -15.79 -3.90 -20.21
C LEU A 297 -15.41 -2.55 -20.81
N THR A 298 -14.88 -2.57 -22.01
CA THR A 298 -14.50 -1.35 -22.74
C THR A 298 -15.12 -1.43 -24.14
N TYR A 299 -15.77 -0.34 -24.55
CA TYR A 299 -16.39 -0.22 -25.86
C TYR A 299 -16.03 1.13 -26.50
N ASP A 300 -15.35 1.07 -27.64
CA ASP A 300 -15.05 2.25 -28.44
C ASP A 300 -16.26 2.55 -29.35
N THR A 301 -16.84 3.72 -29.15
CA THR A 301 -18.01 4.18 -29.90
C THR A 301 -17.63 4.98 -31.17
N GLY A 302 -16.34 5.19 -31.42
CA GLY A 302 -15.83 6.14 -32.41
C GLY A 302 -15.90 7.62 -31.97
N ALA A 303 -16.81 7.95 -31.06
CA ALA A 303 -16.91 9.29 -30.45
C ALA A 303 -16.24 9.36 -29.07
N GLY A 304 -15.74 8.23 -28.58
CA GLY A 304 -15.09 8.06 -27.30
C GLY A 304 -15.32 6.67 -26.74
N VAL A 305 -14.67 6.39 -25.62
CA VAL A 305 -14.62 5.07 -25.00
C VAL A 305 -15.52 5.00 -23.77
N ILE A 306 -16.46 4.06 -23.76
CA ILE A 306 -17.22 3.67 -22.58
C ILE A 306 -16.43 2.58 -21.84
N SER A 307 -16.18 2.78 -20.55
CA SER A 307 -15.57 1.78 -19.68
C SER A 307 -16.45 1.49 -18.47
N SER A 308 -16.64 0.21 -18.17
CA SER A 308 -17.35 -0.27 -16.98
C SER A 308 -16.42 -1.18 -16.19
N VAL A 309 -16.24 -0.93 -14.90
CA VAL A 309 -15.42 -1.75 -13.99
C VAL A 309 -16.29 -2.20 -12.84
N THR A 310 -16.50 -3.51 -12.74
CA THR A 310 -17.22 -4.16 -11.64
C THR A 310 -16.21 -4.94 -10.81
N SER A 311 -16.24 -4.82 -9.48
CA SER A 311 -15.38 -5.65 -8.62
C SER A 311 -16.12 -6.20 -7.40
N TYR A 312 -15.63 -7.34 -6.93
CA TYR A 312 -15.99 -7.93 -5.65
C TYR A 312 -14.72 -8.35 -4.90
N ASP A 313 -14.55 -7.76 -3.71
CA ASP A 313 -13.38 -7.92 -2.86
C ASP A 313 -13.75 -8.56 -1.53
N THR A 314 -12.91 -9.44 -1.03
CA THR A 314 -13.01 -9.97 0.34
C THR A 314 -11.66 -9.93 1.03
N LEU A 315 -11.66 -9.50 2.29
CA LEU A 315 -10.53 -9.54 3.20
C LEU A 315 -10.97 -10.23 4.50
N LYS A 316 -10.19 -11.19 4.95
CA LYS A 316 -10.27 -11.74 6.31
C LYS A 316 -8.89 -11.70 6.91
N GLU A 317 -8.79 -11.21 8.13
CA GLU A 317 -7.55 -11.17 8.88
C GLU A 317 -7.81 -11.52 10.34
N ILE A 318 -6.94 -12.33 10.92
CA ILE A 318 -6.92 -12.65 12.34
C ILE A 318 -5.52 -12.36 12.88
N LEU A 319 -5.45 -11.63 13.99
CA LEU A 319 -4.25 -11.40 14.77
C LEU A 319 -4.41 -12.01 16.14
N THR A 320 -3.40 -12.70 16.65
CA THR A 320 -3.30 -13.12 18.05
C THR A 320 -1.88 -12.89 18.57
N GLY A 321 -1.69 -12.77 19.85
CA GLY A 321 -0.38 -12.62 20.49
C GLY A 321 -0.51 -12.05 21.90
N ASP A 322 0.62 -11.64 22.48
CA ASP A 322 0.66 -11.02 23.78
C ASP A 322 -0.12 -9.70 23.81
N ALA A 323 -0.56 -9.31 24.98
CA ALA A 323 -1.13 -8.01 25.28
C ALA A 323 -0.26 -7.27 26.32
N PHE A 324 -0.51 -5.98 26.50
CA PHE A 324 0.10 -5.09 27.48
C PHE A 324 1.61 -4.90 27.31
N ASP A 325 2.46 -5.63 28.03
CA ASP A 325 3.90 -5.35 28.09
C ASP A 325 4.76 -6.31 27.25
N PHE A 326 4.15 -7.31 26.62
CA PHE A 326 4.81 -8.23 25.68
C PHE A 326 6.02 -8.97 26.28
N LEU A 327 5.89 -9.34 27.56
CA LEU A 327 6.88 -10.09 28.34
C LEU A 327 6.32 -11.47 28.74
N PRO A 328 7.19 -12.43 29.11
CA PRO A 328 6.73 -13.70 29.69
C PRO A 328 5.86 -13.48 30.91
N ILE A 329 4.85 -14.32 31.10
CA ILE A 329 3.79 -14.14 32.12
C ILE A 329 4.35 -13.73 33.50
N GLN A 330 5.34 -14.46 34.06
CA GLN A 330 5.86 -14.15 35.39
C GLN A 330 6.70 -12.86 35.45
N GLU A 331 7.16 -12.35 34.33
CA GLU A 331 7.91 -11.10 34.24
C GLU A 331 7.00 -9.91 33.93
N SER A 332 5.76 -10.17 33.47
CA SER A 332 4.77 -9.15 33.13
C SER A 332 4.42 -8.32 34.37
N LEU A 333 4.45 -7.00 34.21
CA LEU A 333 4.02 -6.06 35.23
C LEU A 333 2.52 -6.26 35.57
N PHE A 334 1.74 -6.60 34.55
CA PHE A 334 0.31 -6.87 34.72
C PHE A 334 0.09 -8.09 35.63
N TYR A 335 0.87 -9.17 35.41
CA TYR A 335 0.83 -10.35 36.29
C TYR A 335 1.29 -10.04 37.71
N GLN A 336 2.33 -9.23 37.87
CA GLN A 336 2.84 -8.85 39.21
C GLN A 336 1.80 -8.03 40.02
N ILE A 337 0.97 -7.23 39.35
CA ILE A 337 -0.04 -6.39 40.00
C ILE A 337 -1.34 -7.16 40.23
N PHE A 338 -1.81 -7.92 39.24
CA PHE A 338 -3.14 -8.52 39.23
C PHE A 338 -3.15 -10.04 39.42
N GLY A 339 -2.00 -10.71 39.36
CA GLY A 339 -1.86 -12.17 39.49
C GLY A 339 -2.26 -12.97 38.24
N PHE A 340 -2.50 -12.32 37.10
CA PHE A 340 -2.71 -12.93 35.81
C PHE A 340 -2.19 -12.03 34.71
N ASP A 341 -1.89 -12.59 33.55
CA ASP A 341 -1.51 -11.87 32.34
C ASP A 341 -2.55 -12.02 31.25
N LEU A 342 -2.43 -11.25 30.17
CA LEU A 342 -3.39 -11.23 29.08
C LEU A 342 -2.70 -11.48 27.74
N ASN A 343 -3.40 -12.22 26.89
CA ASN A 343 -3.16 -12.24 25.45
C ASN A 343 -4.37 -11.64 24.70
N GLN A 344 -4.20 -11.37 23.41
CA GLN A 344 -5.23 -10.71 22.63
C GLN A 344 -5.49 -11.40 21.29
N SER A 345 -6.70 -11.18 20.77
CA SER A 345 -7.12 -11.55 19.45
C SER A 345 -7.87 -10.41 18.78
N GLN A 346 -7.56 -10.12 17.52
CA GLN A 346 -8.27 -9.14 16.71
C GLN A 346 -8.70 -9.80 15.39
N TYR A 347 -9.98 -9.69 15.04
CA TYR A 347 -10.53 -10.25 13.82
C TYR A 347 -11.16 -9.16 12.95
N LEU A 348 -10.79 -9.15 11.66
CA LEU A 348 -11.34 -8.26 10.65
C LEU A 348 -11.90 -9.08 9.48
N ASN A 349 -13.13 -8.76 9.07
CA ASN A 349 -13.74 -9.31 7.86
C ASN A 349 -14.38 -8.18 7.06
N VAL A 350 -13.93 -7.99 5.83
CA VAL A 350 -14.44 -6.96 4.92
C VAL A 350 -14.91 -7.63 3.63
N LYS A 351 -16.08 -7.21 3.15
CA LYS A 351 -16.60 -7.54 1.81
C LYS A 351 -16.99 -6.24 1.14
N ALA A 352 -16.62 -6.08 -0.11
CA ALA A 352 -16.94 -4.89 -0.87
C ALA A 352 -17.37 -5.26 -2.29
N PHE A 353 -18.43 -4.63 -2.76
CA PHE A 353 -18.86 -4.67 -4.15
C PHE A 353 -18.79 -3.25 -4.71
N SER A 354 -18.13 -3.05 -5.85
CA SER A 354 -18.03 -1.73 -6.47
C SER A 354 -18.33 -1.77 -7.96
N GLN A 355 -18.81 -0.63 -8.46
CA GLN A 355 -19.08 -0.39 -9.87
C GLN A 355 -18.66 1.03 -10.26
N GLU A 356 -17.88 1.14 -11.33
CA GLU A 356 -17.59 2.40 -12.01
C GLU A 356 -18.05 2.33 -13.45
N ILE A 357 -18.70 3.38 -13.94
CA ILE A 357 -18.98 3.58 -15.38
C ILE A 357 -18.45 4.96 -15.74
N ARG A 358 -17.70 5.03 -16.84
CA ARG A 358 -17.16 6.29 -17.34
C ARG A 358 -17.19 6.34 -18.86
N PHE A 359 -17.29 7.55 -19.40
CA PHE A 359 -17.09 7.87 -20.80
C PHE A 359 -15.87 8.79 -20.93
N THR A 360 -14.95 8.44 -21.82
CA THR A 360 -13.71 9.19 -22.08
C THR A 360 -13.71 9.64 -23.53
N SER A 361 -13.55 10.94 -23.81
CA SER A 361 -13.43 11.48 -25.17
C SER A 361 -12.14 10.99 -25.85
N PRO A 362 -12.07 10.98 -27.19
CA PRO A 362 -10.82 10.73 -27.92
C PRO A 362 -9.68 11.65 -27.45
N ALA A 363 -8.46 11.15 -27.52
CA ALA A 363 -7.27 11.88 -27.02
C ALA A 363 -6.85 13.04 -27.92
N GLU A 364 -7.16 12.98 -29.21
CA GLU A 364 -6.78 13.96 -30.24
C GLU A 364 -7.58 15.27 -30.17
N ASN A 365 -8.67 15.29 -29.40
CA ASN A 365 -9.55 16.44 -29.31
C ASN A 365 -8.93 17.55 -28.44
N ARG A 366 -8.94 18.80 -28.92
CA ARG A 366 -8.57 19.97 -28.11
C ARG A 366 -9.39 20.10 -26.81
N PHE A 367 -10.63 19.66 -26.85
CA PHE A 367 -11.50 19.55 -25.69
C PHE A 367 -11.63 18.08 -25.29
N GLY A 368 -10.91 17.71 -24.26
CA GLY A 368 -10.98 16.40 -23.69
C GLY A 368 -11.92 16.35 -22.47
N TYR A 369 -12.65 15.25 -22.30
CA TYR A 369 -13.49 15.07 -21.12
C TYR A 369 -13.55 13.60 -20.70
N ILE A 370 -13.64 13.40 -19.38
CA ILE A 370 -13.95 12.13 -18.73
C ILE A 370 -15.13 12.41 -17.80
N VAL A 371 -16.24 11.70 -17.98
CA VAL A 371 -17.40 11.79 -17.08
C VAL A 371 -17.76 10.42 -16.58
N GLY A 372 -18.21 10.31 -15.33
CA GLY A 372 -18.56 9.00 -14.81
C GLY A 372 -19.29 9.03 -13.49
N ALA A 373 -19.67 7.83 -13.08
CA ALA A 373 -20.31 7.54 -11.79
C ALA A 373 -19.67 6.30 -11.17
N TYR A 374 -19.64 6.29 -9.85
CA TYR A 374 -19.08 5.22 -9.04
C TYR A 374 -20.00 4.93 -7.86
N PHE A 375 -20.10 3.68 -7.47
CA PHE A 375 -20.63 3.31 -6.16
C PHE A 375 -19.87 2.12 -5.55
N ILE A 376 -19.96 2.02 -4.24
CA ILE A 376 -19.41 0.90 -3.47
C ILE A 376 -20.31 0.60 -2.27
N ASP A 377 -20.56 -0.69 -2.06
CA ASP A 377 -21.20 -1.25 -0.87
C ASP A 377 -20.16 -2.06 -0.10
N THR A 378 -19.95 -1.70 1.18
CA THR A 378 -18.94 -2.34 2.03
C THR A 378 -19.59 -2.85 3.31
N ASN A 379 -19.39 -4.13 3.60
CA ASN A 379 -19.76 -4.76 4.86
C ASN A 379 -18.47 -5.11 5.61
N ARG A 380 -18.31 -4.56 6.82
CA ARG A 380 -17.15 -4.78 7.68
C ARG A 380 -17.61 -5.33 9.02
N PHE A 381 -16.96 -6.37 9.50
CA PHE A 381 -17.05 -6.86 10.86
C PHE A 381 -15.67 -6.76 11.51
N ILE A 382 -15.62 -6.25 12.74
CA ILE A 382 -14.40 -6.19 13.54
C ILE A 382 -14.72 -6.69 14.96
N SER A 383 -13.81 -7.48 15.53
CA SER A 383 -13.80 -7.80 16.96
C SER A 383 -12.39 -7.72 17.53
N THR A 384 -12.33 -7.36 18.81
CA THR A 384 -11.10 -7.35 19.61
C THR A 384 -11.42 -7.97 20.95
N GLY A 385 -10.65 -8.98 21.35
CA GLY A 385 -10.79 -9.64 22.63
C GLY A 385 -9.47 -9.74 23.36
N ASN A 386 -9.48 -9.49 24.66
CA ASN A 386 -8.38 -9.88 25.56
C ASN A 386 -8.83 -11.11 26.34
N MET A 387 -7.92 -12.06 26.49
CA MET A 387 -8.15 -13.31 27.21
C MET A 387 -7.08 -13.46 28.29
N ILE A 388 -7.39 -14.19 29.36
CA ILE A 388 -6.43 -14.54 30.38
C ILE A 388 -5.42 -15.51 29.78
N ASP A 389 -4.14 -15.13 29.86
CA ASP A 389 -3.03 -15.96 29.40
C ASP A 389 -2.75 -17.07 30.41
N THR A 390 -2.95 -18.30 30.01
CA THR A 390 -2.72 -19.50 30.81
C THR A 390 -1.42 -20.22 30.42
N GLY A 391 -0.58 -19.60 29.57
CA GLY A 391 0.65 -20.20 29.07
C GLY A 391 0.48 -21.24 27.96
N ASN A 392 -0.71 -21.28 27.33
CA ASN A 392 -1.04 -22.25 26.27
C ASN A 392 -1.09 -21.65 24.86
N ASP A 393 -0.39 -20.55 24.62
CA ASP A 393 -0.51 -19.69 23.43
C ASP A 393 -1.88 -18.95 23.35
N ALA A 394 -1.92 -17.90 22.55
CA ALA A 394 -3.13 -17.15 22.28
C ALA A 394 -3.99 -17.84 21.22
N PHE A 395 -5.25 -18.15 21.53
CA PHE A 395 -6.18 -18.75 20.59
C PHE A 395 -6.97 -17.69 19.81
N PRO A 396 -7.22 -17.91 18.52
CA PRO A 396 -7.98 -16.96 17.71
C PRO A 396 -9.44 -16.86 18.15
N VAL A 397 -9.91 -15.63 18.36
CA VAL A 397 -11.30 -15.29 18.68
C VAL A 397 -11.87 -14.51 17.51
N TYR A 398 -12.97 -15.00 16.92
CA TYR A 398 -13.52 -14.42 15.69
C TYR A 398 -14.71 -13.50 15.96
N ARG A 399 -15.92 -14.06 16.09
CA ARG A 399 -17.17 -13.29 16.14
C ARG A 399 -17.83 -13.30 17.49
N GLU A 400 -17.55 -14.30 18.28
CA GLU A 400 -18.13 -14.56 19.61
C GLU A 400 -16.98 -14.65 20.63
N PRO A 401 -17.23 -14.29 21.88
CA PRO A 401 -16.25 -14.42 22.96
C PRO A 401 -15.75 -15.86 23.09
N SER A 402 -14.52 -16.02 23.53
CA SER A 402 -13.92 -17.33 23.80
C SER A 402 -14.69 -18.07 24.90
N THR A 403 -14.97 -19.33 24.63
CA THR A 403 -15.47 -20.30 25.63
C THR A 403 -14.40 -21.34 25.99
N ASN A 404 -13.18 -21.17 25.48
CA ASN A 404 -12.06 -22.06 25.71
C ASN A 404 -11.49 -21.86 27.14
N PRO A 405 -11.53 -22.90 28.03
CA PRO A 405 -10.98 -22.76 29.36
C PRO A 405 -9.46 -22.57 29.41
N LEU A 406 -8.73 -22.89 28.35
CA LEU A 406 -7.30 -22.62 28.21
C LEU A 406 -6.99 -21.18 27.79
N ASN A 407 -8.03 -20.38 27.44
CA ASN A 407 -7.91 -18.99 27.04
C ASN A 407 -9.21 -18.24 27.42
N PRO A 408 -9.52 -18.08 28.71
CA PRO A 408 -10.76 -17.49 29.19
C PRO A 408 -10.90 -16.03 28.75
N GLN A 409 -12.09 -15.65 28.29
CA GLN A 409 -12.35 -14.29 27.84
C GLN A 409 -12.35 -13.31 29.03
N PHE A 410 -11.51 -12.27 28.93
CA PHE A 410 -11.46 -11.16 29.88
C PHE A 410 -12.29 -9.97 29.38
N SER A 411 -12.08 -9.52 28.16
CA SER A 411 -12.88 -8.47 27.51
C SER A 411 -13.13 -8.81 26.05
N PHE A 412 -14.26 -8.37 25.51
CA PHE A 412 -14.61 -8.60 24.11
C PHE A 412 -15.44 -7.44 23.57
N LEU A 413 -15.00 -6.89 22.45
CA LEU A 413 -15.66 -5.81 21.74
C LEU A 413 -15.88 -6.23 20.28
N SER A 414 -17.06 -5.95 19.75
CA SER A 414 -17.36 -6.26 18.36
C SER A 414 -18.35 -5.28 17.74
N ASP A 415 -18.12 -4.94 16.49
CA ASP A 415 -18.93 -4.04 15.71
C ASP A 415 -19.13 -4.55 14.28
N LYS A 416 -20.30 -4.30 13.73
CA LYS A 416 -20.62 -4.46 12.32
C LYS A 416 -20.82 -3.09 11.70
N GLN A 417 -20.14 -2.82 10.58
CA GLN A 417 -20.28 -1.58 9.81
C GLN A 417 -20.81 -1.89 8.41
N ASP A 418 -21.91 -1.25 8.04
CA ASP A 418 -22.49 -1.30 6.69
C ASP A 418 -22.36 0.11 6.08
N ASN A 419 -21.61 0.24 4.99
CA ASN A 419 -21.31 1.53 4.36
C ASN A 419 -21.70 1.47 2.90
N PHE A 420 -22.44 2.49 2.44
CA PHE A 420 -22.77 2.68 1.02
C PHE A 420 -22.32 4.06 0.59
N ALA A 421 -21.39 4.10 -0.36
CA ALA A 421 -20.92 5.35 -0.94
C ALA A 421 -21.17 5.40 -2.45
N TRP A 422 -21.46 6.61 -2.96
CA TRP A 422 -21.58 6.86 -4.39
C TRP A 422 -20.94 8.20 -4.74
N ALA A 423 -20.56 8.33 -6.00
CA ALA A 423 -19.98 9.55 -6.53
C ALA A 423 -20.35 9.79 -7.97
N VAL A 424 -20.33 11.06 -8.37
CA VAL A 424 -20.33 11.50 -9.76
C VAL A 424 -19.14 12.41 -10.00
N PHE A 425 -18.52 12.31 -11.17
CA PHE A 425 -17.32 13.07 -11.47
C PHE A 425 -17.24 13.49 -12.93
N ALA A 426 -16.53 14.59 -13.17
CA ALA A 426 -16.14 15.08 -14.46
C ALA A 426 -14.71 15.62 -14.43
N ASN A 427 -13.91 15.27 -15.42
CA ASN A 427 -12.59 15.86 -15.66
C ASN A 427 -12.59 16.39 -17.09
N LEU A 428 -12.31 17.67 -17.23
CA LEU A 428 -12.33 18.40 -18.50
C LEU A 428 -10.93 18.91 -18.77
N SER A 429 -10.46 18.82 -19.99
CA SER A 429 -9.19 19.40 -20.44
C SER A 429 -9.41 20.24 -21.69
N TYR A 430 -8.72 21.36 -21.78
CA TYR A 430 -8.78 22.21 -22.95
C TYR A 430 -7.39 22.72 -23.34
N ASP A 431 -6.98 22.41 -24.56
CA ASP A 431 -5.74 22.89 -25.16
C ASP A 431 -6.02 24.22 -25.90
N PHE A 432 -5.72 25.35 -25.24
CA PHE A 432 -5.82 26.68 -25.83
C PHE A 432 -4.87 26.85 -27.02
N SER A 433 -3.70 26.26 -26.90
CA SER A 433 -2.68 26.12 -27.94
C SER A 433 -1.78 24.92 -27.62
N ASP A 434 -0.83 24.61 -28.49
CA ASP A 434 0.19 23.56 -28.25
C ASP A 434 1.02 23.82 -26.99
N GLN A 435 1.04 25.06 -26.49
CA GLN A 435 1.80 25.47 -25.31
C GLN A 435 0.97 25.62 -24.04
N PHE A 436 -0.33 25.85 -24.14
CA PHE A 436 -1.17 26.15 -22.97
C PHE A 436 -2.36 25.22 -22.88
N ARG A 437 -2.49 24.55 -21.75
CA ARG A 437 -3.59 23.66 -21.39
C ARG A 437 -4.17 24.03 -20.02
N ALA A 438 -5.47 23.87 -19.86
CA ALA A 438 -6.15 23.90 -18.57
C ALA A 438 -6.89 22.57 -18.35
N ASP A 439 -6.74 22.01 -17.16
CA ASP A 439 -7.45 20.81 -16.71
C ASP A 439 -8.32 21.18 -15.51
N PHE A 440 -9.61 20.88 -15.58
CA PHE A 440 -10.57 21.08 -14.51
C PHE A 440 -11.23 19.75 -14.16
N GLY A 441 -11.08 19.34 -12.91
CA GLY A 441 -11.74 18.17 -12.35
C GLY A 441 -12.71 18.56 -11.24
N ILE A 442 -13.83 17.86 -11.15
CA ILE A 442 -14.78 17.98 -10.07
C ILE A 442 -15.38 16.62 -9.76
N ARG A 443 -15.51 16.30 -8.49
CA ARG A 443 -16.16 15.10 -8.02
C ARG A 443 -16.97 15.39 -6.77
N TYR A 444 -18.13 14.79 -6.65
CA TYR A 444 -18.93 14.76 -5.44
C TYR A 444 -19.00 13.33 -4.94
N ASP A 445 -18.58 13.10 -3.70
CA ASP A 445 -18.73 11.82 -3.01
C ASP A 445 -19.73 11.98 -1.86
N ARG A 446 -20.56 10.95 -1.65
CA ARG A 446 -21.43 10.84 -0.49
C ARG A 446 -21.35 9.43 0.07
N ASP A 447 -20.96 9.33 1.35
CA ASP A 447 -20.72 8.09 2.07
C ASP A 447 -21.67 8.00 3.28
N ARG A 448 -22.58 7.04 3.26
CA ARG A 448 -23.52 6.74 4.33
C ARG A 448 -23.00 5.55 5.12
N ARG A 449 -22.78 5.74 6.40
CA ARG A 449 -22.21 4.74 7.29
C ARG A 449 -23.17 4.37 8.41
N ARG A 450 -23.22 3.10 8.72
CA ARG A 450 -23.97 2.55 9.84
C ARG A 450 -23.09 1.63 10.64
N ASN A 451 -22.96 1.87 11.95
CA ASN A 451 -22.32 0.97 12.90
C ASN A 451 -23.39 0.32 13.78
N THR A 452 -23.28 -0.99 13.97
CA THR A 452 -24.11 -1.74 14.93
C THR A 452 -23.17 -2.38 15.92
N THR A 453 -23.34 -2.03 17.21
CA THR A 453 -22.59 -2.62 18.31
C THR A 453 -23.07 -4.04 18.54
N LEU A 454 -22.16 -5.00 18.45
CA LEU A 454 -22.43 -6.42 18.68
C LEU A 454 -21.77 -6.94 19.96
N THR A 455 -21.05 -6.07 20.69
CA THR A 455 -20.46 -6.38 21.99
C THR A 455 -21.53 -6.94 22.93
N PRO A 456 -21.35 -8.15 23.51
CA PRO A 456 -22.30 -8.70 24.46
C PRO A 456 -22.41 -7.84 25.73
N ALA A 457 -23.60 -7.76 26.31
CA ALA A 457 -23.92 -6.88 27.44
C ALA A 457 -23.01 -7.07 28.66
N GLN A 458 -22.48 -8.27 28.87
CA GLN A 458 -21.55 -8.57 29.96
C GLN A 458 -20.16 -7.89 29.83
N PHE A 459 -19.83 -7.36 28.65
CA PHE A 459 -18.61 -6.61 28.39
C PHE A 459 -18.87 -5.11 28.22
N MET A 460 -20.00 -4.60 28.74
CA MET A 460 -20.39 -3.19 28.66
C MET A 460 -20.88 -2.69 30.02
N ASN A 461 -20.85 -1.37 30.22
CA ASN A 461 -21.39 -0.66 31.39
C ASN A 461 -20.78 -1.09 32.75
N GLY A 462 -19.52 -1.54 32.77
CA GLY A 462 -18.78 -1.86 33.98
C GLY A 462 -17.59 -0.94 34.21
N PRO A 463 -16.89 -1.02 35.33
CA PRO A 463 -15.67 -0.27 35.56
C PRO A 463 -14.63 -0.56 34.47
N GLY A 464 -14.19 0.48 33.75
CA GLY A 464 -13.22 0.35 32.64
C GLY A 464 -13.78 -0.26 31.36
N LEU A 465 -15.09 -0.61 31.32
CA LEU A 465 -15.76 -1.08 30.10
C LEU A 465 -16.43 0.09 29.36
N PRO A 466 -16.64 -0.01 28.05
CA PRO A 466 -17.35 1.02 27.29
C PRO A 466 -18.83 1.06 27.69
N ASP A 467 -19.38 2.28 27.74
CA ASP A 467 -20.82 2.49 27.93
C ASP A 467 -21.55 2.24 26.60
N GLY A 468 -22.71 1.59 26.68
CA GLY A 468 -23.55 1.35 25.50
C GLY A 468 -24.52 0.19 25.66
N THR A 469 -25.16 -0.17 24.57
CA THR A 469 -26.14 -1.25 24.52
C THR A 469 -25.89 -2.17 23.33
N THR A 470 -25.89 -3.47 23.54
CA THR A 470 -25.83 -4.46 22.45
C THR A 470 -26.99 -4.23 21.48
N GLY A 471 -26.64 -4.15 20.18
CA GLY A 471 -27.60 -3.83 19.12
C GLY A 471 -27.79 -2.34 18.87
N GLU A 472 -27.11 -1.46 19.61
CA GLU A 472 -27.15 -0.02 19.38
C GLU A 472 -26.66 0.31 17.95
N ILE A 473 -27.38 1.24 17.31
CA ILE A 473 -27.10 1.65 15.92
C ILE A 473 -26.73 3.11 15.90
N ARG A 474 -25.51 3.37 15.43
CA ARG A 474 -25.01 4.73 15.13
C ARG A 474 -24.95 4.92 13.61
N LYS A 475 -25.33 6.11 13.14
CA LYS A 475 -25.33 6.47 11.72
C LYS A 475 -24.63 7.78 11.51
N ALA A 476 -23.85 7.86 10.44
CA ALA A 476 -23.21 9.11 10.00
C ALA A 476 -23.25 9.18 8.47
N THR A 477 -23.23 10.40 7.95
CA THR A 477 -23.10 10.65 6.51
C THR A 477 -22.00 11.67 6.32
N PHE A 478 -21.06 11.36 5.43
CA PHE A 478 -19.94 12.22 5.08
C PHE A 478 -20.02 12.50 3.59
N ASP A 479 -19.88 13.73 3.19
CA ASP A 479 -19.88 14.13 1.79
C ASP A 479 -18.96 15.33 1.56
N ASP A 480 -18.39 15.42 0.37
CA ASP A 480 -17.55 16.55 -0.04
C ASP A 480 -17.50 16.71 -1.55
N TRP A 481 -17.31 17.98 -1.98
CA TRP A 481 -16.94 18.34 -3.33
C TRP A 481 -15.43 18.43 -3.45
N GLN A 482 -14.83 17.74 -4.41
CA GLN A 482 -13.39 17.67 -4.62
C GLN A 482 -13.01 18.32 -5.95
N PRO A 483 -12.91 19.65 -6.01
CA PRO A 483 -12.46 20.35 -7.21
C PRO A 483 -10.93 20.22 -7.38
N LYS A 484 -10.50 20.24 -8.64
CA LYS A 484 -9.11 20.32 -9.08
C LYS A 484 -9.02 21.27 -10.27
N LEU A 485 -8.04 22.15 -10.27
CA LEU A 485 -7.71 23.00 -11.40
C LEU A 485 -6.20 22.98 -11.61
N THR A 486 -5.77 22.67 -12.83
CA THR A 486 -4.35 22.70 -13.19
C THR A 486 -4.18 23.49 -14.48
N LEU A 487 -3.22 24.41 -14.47
CA LEU A 487 -2.80 25.16 -15.66
C LEU A 487 -1.41 24.67 -16.05
N THR A 488 -1.22 24.35 -17.32
CA THR A 488 0.02 23.81 -17.87
C THR A 488 0.54 24.76 -18.96
N TRP A 489 1.83 25.04 -18.88
CA TRP A 489 2.57 25.78 -19.90
C TRP A 489 3.77 24.96 -20.39
N LYS A 490 3.82 24.71 -21.69
CA LYS A 490 4.89 24.00 -22.39
C LYS A 490 5.60 24.95 -23.35
N PRO A 491 6.57 25.76 -22.88
CA PRO A 491 7.30 26.69 -23.75
C PRO A 491 8.08 25.96 -24.85
N THR A 492 8.48 24.72 -24.57
CA THR A 492 9.12 23.79 -25.53
C THR A 492 8.65 22.36 -25.23
N ASN A 493 8.89 21.43 -26.14
CA ASN A 493 8.61 20.00 -25.93
C ASN A 493 9.47 19.36 -24.82
N MET A 494 10.51 20.07 -24.35
CA MET A 494 11.43 19.59 -23.31
C MET A 494 11.14 20.22 -21.94
N LEU A 495 10.25 21.20 -21.85
CA LEU A 495 9.95 21.91 -20.60
C LEU A 495 8.46 22.02 -20.39
N THR A 496 7.99 21.42 -19.30
CA THR A 496 6.62 21.54 -18.81
C THR A 496 6.64 22.27 -17.47
N VAL A 497 5.83 23.32 -17.34
CA VAL A 497 5.59 24.06 -16.10
C VAL A 497 4.10 23.96 -15.81
N TYR A 498 3.73 23.66 -14.59
CA TYR A 498 2.33 23.61 -14.21
C TYR A 498 2.10 24.20 -12.81
N GLY A 499 0.88 24.57 -12.54
CA GLY A 499 0.46 24.99 -11.22
C GLY A 499 -1.04 24.79 -11.04
N GLY A 500 -1.45 24.56 -9.82
CA GLY A 500 -2.86 24.26 -9.59
C GLY A 500 -3.28 24.17 -8.14
N TYR A 501 -4.57 23.91 -8.00
CA TYR A 501 -5.25 23.65 -6.75
C TYR A 501 -5.94 22.29 -6.81
N SER A 502 -5.91 21.55 -5.71
CA SER A 502 -6.64 20.29 -5.58
C SER A 502 -7.14 20.09 -4.16
N ARG A 503 -8.33 19.51 -4.04
CA ARG A 503 -8.94 19.10 -2.78
C ARG A 503 -9.08 17.59 -2.71
N GLY A 504 -8.74 17.03 -1.54
CA GLY A 504 -8.95 15.63 -1.21
C GLY A 504 -9.86 15.47 0.00
N PHE A 505 -10.48 14.30 0.09
CA PHE A 505 -11.46 13.94 1.11
C PHE A 505 -11.25 12.51 1.58
N ARG A 506 -11.36 12.31 2.90
CA ARG A 506 -11.41 11.00 3.55
C ARG A 506 -12.59 10.98 4.52
N SER A 507 -13.48 9.97 4.39
CA SER A 507 -14.66 9.87 5.22
C SER A 507 -14.30 9.65 6.69
N GLY A 508 -15.06 10.25 7.60
CA GLY A 508 -15.06 9.93 9.01
C GLY A 508 -15.58 8.52 9.29
N GLY A 509 -15.72 8.17 10.55
CA GLY A 509 -16.16 6.82 10.92
C GLY A 509 -16.49 6.68 12.39
N PHE A 510 -16.46 5.43 12.86
CA PHE A 510 -16.82 5.09 14.23
C PHE A 510 -15.62 4.48 14.94
N ASN A 511 -15.29 5.01 16.10
CA ASN A 511 -14.60 4.28 17.15
C ASN A 511 -15.55 3.28 17.80
N GLN A 512 -15.04 2.44 18.68
CA GLN A 512 -15.91 1.55 19.46
C GLN A 512 -16.88 2.37 20.31
N THR A 513 -18.07 1.83 20.55
CA THR A 513 -19.13 2.52 21.31
C THR A 513 -18.67 2.85 22.72
N GLY A 514 -18.92 4.08 23.18
CA GLY A 514 -18.64 4.55 24.54
C GLY A 514 -17.18 4.94 24.81
N VAL A 515 -16.28 4.84 23.83
CA VAL A 515 -14.86 5.18 24.05
C VAL A 515 -14.63 6.68 24.26
N GLY A 516 -15.48 7.55 23.70
CA GLY A 516 -15.39 8.99 23.93
C GLY A 516 -15.54 9.36 25.41
N GLY A 517 -16.47 8.73 26.11
CA GLY A 517 -16.66 8.90 27.56
C GLY A 517 -15.47 8.39 28.36
N VAL A 518 -14.92 7.23 28.01
CA VAL A 518 -13.72 6.66 28.66
C VAL A 518 -12.51 7.58 28.44
N ALA A 519 -12.32 8.08 27.24
CA ALA A 519 -11.23 9.02 26.91
C ALA A 519 -11.33 10.30 27.74
N ALA A 520 -12.50 10.93 27.79
CA ALA A 520 -12.75 12.15 28.53
C ALA A 520 -12.51 11.98 30.05
N THR A 521 -12.94 10.86 30.62
CA THR A 521 -12.72 10.54 32.06
C THR A 521 -11.23 10.38 32.37
N ASN A 522 -10.41 9.94 31.41
CA ASN A 522 -8.97 9.76 31.55
C ASN A 522 -8.17 10.99 31.08
N GLY A 523 -8.83 12.15 30.81
CA GLY A 523 -8.18 13.39 30.39
C GLY A 523 -7.61 13.35 28.97
N ILE A 524 -8.00 12.37 28.14
CA ILE A 524 -7.55 12.24 26.73
C ILE A 524 -8.53 13.02 25.85
N VAL A 525 -8.00 13.99 25.11
CA VAL A 525 -8.77 14.90 24.27
C VAL A 525 -8.73 14.51 22.79
N GLY A 526 -9.76 14.89 22.03
CA GLY A 526 -9.83 14.67 20.59
C GLY A 526 -10.28 13.27 20.16
N VAL A 527 -10.72 12.42 21.12
CA VAL A 527 -11.26 11.09 20.86
C VAL A 527 -12.77 11.11 21.11
N GLU A 528 -13.52 10.84 20.06
CA GLU A 528 -15.00 10.80 20.09
C GLU A 528 -15.47 9.45 19.56
N ASP A 529 -16.70 9.06 19.87
CA ASP A 529 -17.33 7.84 19.32
C ASP A 529 -17.49 7.91 17.79
N ILE A 530 -17.66 9.11 17.25
CA ILE A 530 -17.71 9.37 15.81
C ILE A 530 -16.61 10.38 15.46
N PHE A 531 -15.56 9.94 14.77
CA PHE A 531 -14.53 10.83 14.30
C PHE A 531 -14.91 11.50 12.97
N GLN A 532 -14.49 12.75 12.79
CA GLN A 532 -14.89 13.61 11.68
C GLN A 532 -14.14 13.23 10.38
N ALA A 533 -14.75 13.59 9.23
CA ALA A 533 -14.09 13.49 7.95
C ALA A 533 -12.87 14.41 7.85
N GLU A 534 -11.82 13.95 7.17
CA GLU A 534 -10.63 14.75 6.88
C GLU A 534 -10.71 15.34 5.49
N THR A 535 -10.28 16.60 5.34
CA THR A 535 -10.11 17.27 4.04
C THR A 535 -8.74 17.93 3.94
N ALA A 536 -8.18 17.94 2.74
CA ALA A 536 -6.90 18.61 2.44
C ALA A 536 -7.04 19.48 1.20
N ASP A 537 -6.74 20.75 1.36
CA ASP A 537 -6.70 21.77 0.31
C ASP A 537 -5.23 22.05 -0.03
N THR A 538 -4.81 21.75 -1.26
CA THR A 538 -3.40 21.85 -1.69
C THR A 538 -3.25 22.80 -2.87
N PHE A 539 -2.30 23.72 -2.77
CA PHE A 539 -1.75 24.48 -3.89
C PHE A 539 -0.37 23.94 -4.24
N GLU A 540 -0.12 23.75 -5.53
CA GLU A 540 1.12 23.19 -6.04
C GLU A 540 1.59 23.97 -7.26
N ILE A 541 2.92 24.11 -7.40
CA ILE A 541 3.61 24.52 -8.62
C ILE A 541 4.71 23.49 -8.90
N GLY A 542 4.85 23.10 -10.15
CA GLY A 542 5.86 22.12 -10.55
C GLY A 542 6.43 22.40 -11.93
N THR A 543 7.57 21.81 -12.19
CA THR A 543 8.23 21.84 -13.50
C THR A 543 8.91 20.52 -13.77
N ARG A 544 8.96 20.15 -15.04
CA ARG A 544 9.74 19.01 -15.55
C ARG A 544 10.49 19.44 -16.80
N ALA A 545 11.80 19.14 -16.84
CA ALA A 545 12.68 19.50 -17.92
C ALA A 545 13.49 18.29 -18.39
N GLN A 546 13.56 18.08 -19.70
CA GLN A 546 14.48 17.15 -20.35
C GLN A 546 15.64 17.96 -20.97
N LEU A 547 16.85 17.63 -20.59
CA LEU A 547 18.08 18.36 -20.96
C LEU A 547 19.10 17.39 -21.54
N LEU A 548 20.14 17.93 -22.21
CA LEU A 548 21.26 17.15 -22.74
C LEU A 548 20.79 15.99 -23.64
N ASP A 549 19.97 16.28 -24.63
CA ASP A 549 19.39 15.28 -25.53
C ASP A 549 18.69 14.13 -24.78
N ARG A 550 17.84 14.49 -23.81
CA ARG A 550 17.07 13.60 -22.92
C ARG A 550 17.92 12.74 -21.97
N ARG A 551 19.25 12.99 -21.87
CA ARG A 551 20.11 12.28 -20.91
C ARG A 551 19.94 12.74 -19.49
N LEU A 552 19.32 13.89 -19.24
CA LEU A 552 19.02 14.43 -17.92
C LEU A 552 17.56 14.88 -17.86
N THR A 553 16.77 14.24 -17.04
CA THR A 553 15.42 14.68 -16.69
C THR A 553 15.46 15.26 -15.28
N LEU A 554 14.95 16.47 -15.11
CA LEU A 554 14.81 17.16 -13.84
C LEU A 554 13.34 17.40 -13.56
N SER A 555 12.90 17.19 -12.31
CA SER A 555 11.59 17.56 -11.82
C SER A 555 11.73 18.33 -10.51
N ALA A 556 11.00 19.42 -10.38
CA ALA A 556 10.93 20.21 -9.16
C ALA A 556 9.48 20.58 -8.85
N ASN A 557 9.03 20.38 -7.61
CA ASN A 557 7.69 20.69 -7.17
C ASN A 557 7.74 21.41 -5.82
N ALA A 558 6.85 22.38 -5.60
CA ALA A 558 6.63 23.01 -4.32
C ALA A 558 5.14 23.05 -4.02
N TYR A 559 4.77 22.80 -2.77
CA TYR A 559 3.37 22.70 -2.36
C TYR A 559 3.11 23.27 -0.97
N THR A 560 1.85 23.65 -0.75
CA THR A 560 1.31 23.96 0.57
C THR A 560 -0.06 23.33 0.71
N THR A 561 -0.27 22.62 1.81
CA THR A 561 -1.51 21.92 2.13
C THR A 561 -2.06 22.41 3.46
N GLU A 562 -3.34 22.70 3.50
CA GLU A 562 -4.11 22.90 4.72
C GLU A 562 -4.96 21.65 4.94
N SER A 563 -4.66 20.86 5.97
CA SER A 563 -5.45 19.69 6.37
C SER A 563 -6.34 20.02 7.55
N LYS A 564 -7.60 19.57 7.48
CA LYS A 564 -8.59 19.70 8.55
C LYS A 564 -9.01 18.32 9.02
N ASN A 565 -9.08 18.15 10.35
CA ASN A 565 -9.47 16.91 11.02
C ASN A 565 -8.55 15.72 10.66
N SER A 566 -7.23 15.96 10.55
CA SER A 566 -6.24 14.88 10.33
C SER A 566 -6.36 13.82 11.42
N TYR A 567 -6.12 12.56 11.07
CA TYR A 567 -6.26 11.45 12.02
C TYR A 567 -4.95 11.20 12.78
N PHE A 568 -5.09 10.92 14.08
CA PHE A 568 -4.02 10.36 14.88
C PHE A 568 -4.52 9.16 15.69
N PHE A 569 -3.58 8.29 16.03
CA PHE A 569 -3.86 7.07 16.78
C PHE A 569 -3.83 7.35 18.28
N VAL A 570 -4.80 6.78 19.01
CA VAL A 570 -4.88 6.85 20.47
C VAL A 570 -5.13 5.45 21.04
N PHE A 571 -4.23 5.02 21.90
CA PHE A 571 -4.44 3.83 22.71
C PHE A 571 -5.01 4.24 24.07
N LEU A 572 -6.20 3.70 24.42
CA LEU A 572 -6.81 3.89 25.73
C LEU A 572 -6.45 2.70 26.63
N ALA A 573 -5.49 2.88 27.52
CA ALA A 573 -5.03 1.84 28.43
C ALA A 573 -6.16 1.37 29.38
N ALA A 574 -7.08 2.26 29.76
CA ALA A 574 -8.18 1.96 30.68
C ALA A 574 -9.09 0.82 30.23
N ASN A 575 -9.27 0.64 28.92
CA ASN A 575 -10.09 -0.43 28.34
C ASN A 575 -9.38 -1.19 27.20
N SER A 576 -8.08 -0.98 27.02
CA SER A 576 -7.24 -1.63 25.99
C SER A 576 -7.76 -1.44 24.56
N THR A 577 -8.35 -0.26 24.26
CA THR A 577 -8.89 0.02 22.93
C THR A 577 -7.97 0.88 22.08
N GLN A 578 -8.01 0.64 20.78
CA GLN A 578 -7.29 1.37 19.75
C GLN A 578 -8.26 2.29 19.00
N ASN A 579 -8.07 3.60 19.11
CA ASN A 579 -9.02 4.60 18.65
C ASN A 579 -8.38 5.63 17.73
N LEU A 580 -9.23 6.38 17.05
CA LEU A 580 -8.84 7.53 16.23
C LEU A 580 -9.32 8.82 16.91
N GLY A 581 -8.42 9.80 16.93
CA GLY A 581 -8.73 11.18 17.25
C GLY A 581 -8.53 12.07 16.03
N ASN A 582 -9.07 13.30 16.11
CA ASN A 582 -8.90 14.31 15.08
C ASN A 582 -7.97 15.44 15.54
N VAL A 583 -7.00 15.82 14.69
CA VAL A 583 -6.28 17.11 14.78
C VAL A 583 -7.07 18.13 13.94
N PRO A 584 -7.73 19.12 14.55
CA PRO A 584 -8.67 19.97 13.84
C PRO A 584 -8.05 20.73 12.67
N ARG A 585 -6.76 21.12 12.76
CA ARG A 585 -6.10 21.86 11.69
C ARG A 585 -4.58 21.65 11.71
N THR A 586 -4.04 21.24 10.57
CA THR A 586 -2.60 21.07 10.32
C THR A 586 -2.22 21.80 9.04
N ARG A 587 -1.10 22.53 9.03
CA ARG A 587 -0.52 23.11 7.82
C ARG A 587 0.73 22.36 7.45
N ILE A 588 0.84 22.02 6.16
CA ILE A 588 1.98 21.30 5.62
C ILE A 588 2.53 22.10 4.44
N LYS A 589 3.86 22.23 4.36
CA LYS A 589 4.58 22.86 3.26
C LYS A 589 5.78 22.03 2.89
N GLY A 590 6.08 21.97 1.60
CA GLY A 590 7.23 21.21 1.17
C GLY A 590 7.64 21.47 -0.25
N PHE A 591 8.76 20.82 -0.61
CA PHE A 591 9.23 20.79 -1.99
C PHE A 591 9.90 19.45 -2.27
N GLU A 592 10.01 19.13 -3.55
CA GLU A 592 10.61 17.92 -4.07
C GLU A 592 11.51 18.27 -5.25
N LEU A 593 12.68 17.62 -5.29
CA LEU A 593 13.63 17.71 -6.40
C LEU A 593 13.97 16.29 -6.83
N GLU A 594 13.80 15.98 -8.10
CA GLU A 594 14.11 14.66 -8.65
C GLU A 594 14.95 14.83 -9.92
N ALA A 595 15.94 13.97 -10.08
CA ALA A 595 16.80 13.92 -11.25
C ALA A 595 17.00 12.47 -11.70
N THR A 596 16.88 12.24 -12.99
CA THR A 596 17.31 10.99 -13.64
C THR A 596 18.34 11.34 -14.70
N ALA A 597 19.52 10.74 -14.63
CA ALA A 597 20.61 11.04 -15.53
C ALA A 597 21.20 9.76 -16.17
N ARG A 598 21.58 9.86 -17.44
CA ARG A 598 22.32 8.85 -18.20
C ARG A 598 23.66 9.43 -18.67
N PRO A 599 24.63 9.61 -17.74
CA PRO A 599 25.87 10.29 -18.03
C PRO A 599 26.79 9.53 -19.02
N ALA A 600 26.62 8.20 -19.08
CA ALA A 600 27.34 7.33 -20.01
C ALA A 600 26.46 6.17 -20.48
N PRO A 601 26.77 5.51 -21.61
CA PRO A 601 26.04 4.29 -22.01
C PRO A 601 26.02 3.24 -20.91
N GLY A 602 24.84 2.71 -20.63
CA GLY A 602 24.62 1.69 -19.61
C GLY A 602 24.66 2.20 -18.16
N PHE A 603 24.94 3.48 -17.92
CA PHE A 603 24.95 4.04 -16.56
C PHE A 603 23.73 4.93 -16.32
N ASP A 604 22.84 4.52 -15.40
CA ASP A 604 21.68 5.26 -14.98
C ASP A 604 21.86 5.73 -13.52
N LEU A 605 21.56 7.00 -13.26
CA LEU A 605 21.59 7.62 -11.94
C LEU A 605 20.25 8.27 -11.65
N ASN A 606 19.65 7.93 -10.50
CA ASN A 606 18.44 8.56 -9.99
C ASN A 606 18.74 9.23 -8.66
N VAL A 607 18.26 10.45 -8.47
CA VAL A 607 18.38 11.20 -7.23
C VAL A 607 17.03 11.83 -6.90
N GLY A 608 16.57 11.67 -5.66
CA GLY A 608 15.34 12.29 -5.16
C GLY A 608 15.59 12.93 -3.80
N PHE A 609 15.12 14.15 -3.64
CA PHE A 609 15.08 14.84 -2.36
C PHE A 609 13.71 15.43 -2.12
N GLY A 610 13.13 15.14 -0.97
CA GLY A 610 11.86 15.69 -0.53
C GLY A 610 11.99 16.35 0.84
N TYR A 611 11.43 17.54 1.00
CA TYR A 611 11.34 18.25 2.26
C TYR A 611 9.89 18.50 2.60
N THR A 612 9.48 18.21 3.84
CA THR A 612 8.12 18.44 4.36
C THR A 612 8.20 19.01 5.76
N ALA A 613 7.67 20.22 5.92
CA ALA A 613 7.45 20.85 7.22
C ALA A 613 5.96 20.84 7.52
N SER A 614 5.59 20.41 8.71
CA SER A 614 4.22 20.44 9.22
C SER A 614 4.16 21.22 10.51
N ASP A 615 3.02 21.88 10.77
CA ASP A 615 2.72 22.47 12.06
C ASP A 615 1.23 22.30 12.40
N ILE A 616 0.94 21.94 13.64
CA ILE A 616 -0.41 21.84 14.20
C ILE A 616 -0.90 23.26 14.46
N ARG A 617 -2.01 23.65 13.83
CA ARG A 617 -2.59 25.01 13.91
C ARG A 617 -3.75 25.11 14.88
N ALA A 618 -4.40 24.00 15.17
CA ALA A 618 -5.44 23.92 16.17
C ALA A 618 -5.45 22.51 16.78
N PHE A 619 -5.51 22.45 18.09
CA PHE A 619 -5.67 21.22 18.86
C PHE A 619 -6.35 21.57 20.20
N PRO A 620 -7.14 20.65 20.80
CA PRO A 620 -7.79 20.90 22.09
C PRO A 620 -6.80 21.22 23.22
N ASP A 621 -5.62 20.59 23.24
CA ASP A 621 -4.53 21.00 24.11
C ASP A 621 -3.69 22.08 23.44
N PRO A 622 -3.66 23.33 23.99
CA PRO A 622 -2.87 24.42 23.43
C PRO A 622 -1.36 24.15 23.38
N ALA A 623 -0.82 23.24 24.20
CA ALA A 623 0.59 22.90 24.23
C ALA A 623 1.06 22.18 22.93
N ALA A 624 0.16 21.54 22.21
CA ALA A 624 0.45 20.92 20.93
C ALA A 624 0.45 21.90 19.75
N ILE A 625 -0.04 23.14 19.93
CA ILE A 625 -0.10 24.12 18.84
C ILE A 625 1.30 24.60 18.49
N GLY A 626 1.66 24.50 17.21
CA GLY A 626 2.99 24.81 16.69
C GLY A 626 3.93 23.64 16.61
N ASN A 627 3.56 22.49 17.21
CA ASN A 627 4.32 21.25 17.10
C ASN A 627 4.24 20.68 15.67
N GLU A 628 5.24 19.84 15.32
CA GLU A 628 5.21 19.05 14.09
C GLU A 628 4.14 17.96 14.20
N ALA A 629 3.37 17.73 13.14
CA ALA A 629 2.40 16.63 13.12
C ALA A 629 3.12 15.27 13.14
N PRO A 630 2.58 14.28 13.86
CA PRO A 630 3.23 12.97 14.02
C PRO A 630 3.34 12.19 12.71
N LEU A 631 4.29 11.24 12.68
CA LEU A 631 4.58 10.32 11.56
C LEU A 631 5.18 11.00 10.31
N ILE A 632 5.44 12.30 10.33
CA ILE A 632 5.99 13.04 9.19
C ILE A 632 7.50 13.16 9.35
N SER A 633 8.23 12.58 8.38
CA SER A 633 9.67 12.82 8.29
C SER A 633 9.94 14.18 7.63
N ARG A 634 10.80 15.00 8.26
CA ARG A 634 11.10 16.34 7.78
C ARG A 634 11.75 16.36 6.39
N TYR A 635 12.47 15.30 6.03
CA TYR A 635 13.03 15.12 4.70
C TYR A 635 13.21 13.64 4.37
N THR A 636 13.22 13.34 3.08
CA THR A 636 13.67 12.07 2.51
C THR A 636 14.73 12.38 1.45
N PHE A 637 15.76 11.56 1.40
CA PHE A 637 16.76 11.58 0.32
C PHE A 637 16.90 10.15 -0.18
N ASN A 638 16.86 9.96 -1.47
CA ASN A 638 17.11 8.68 -2.11
C ASN A 638 17.98 8.86 -3.35
N THR A 639 18.87 7.92 -3.60
CA THR A 639 19.68 7.87 -4.81
C THR A 639 19.91 6.42 -5.20
N GLY A 640 19.83 6.14 -6.50
CA GLY A 640 20.11 4.84 -7.09
C GLY A 640 21.08 4.98 -8.25
N ALA A 641 22.10 4.14 -8.29
CA ALA A 641 23.05 4.05 -9.39
C ALA A 641 22.99 2.64 -9.98
N GLN A 642 22.83 2.54 -11.30
CA GLN A 642 22.81 1.29 -12.04
C GLN A 642 23.81 1.34 -13.18
N TYR A 643 24.55 0.27 -13.33
CA TYR A 643 25.43 0.06 -14.50
C TYR A 643 25.05 -1.24 -15.18
N ARG A 644 24.76 -1.17 -16.48
CA ARG A 644 24.45 -2.29 -17.34
C ARG A 644 25.42 -2.34 -18.51
N THR A 645 26.05 -3.48 -18.71
CA THR A 645 27.03 -3.67 -19.81
C THR A 645 26.92 -5.07 -20.39
N ALA A 646 27.10 -5.15 -21.71
CA ALA A 646 27.33 -6.43 -22.38
C ALA A 646 28.75 -6.91 -22.06
N VAL A 647 28.89 -8.13 -21.54
CA VAL A 647 30.17 -8.82 -21.30
C VAL A 647 30.56 -9.62 -22.52
N SER A 648 29.58 -10.16 -23.24
CA SER A 648 29.67 -10.78 -24.55
C SER A 648 28.33 -10.62 -25.28
N ASP A 649 28.24 -11.09 -26.53
CA ASP A 649 27.02 -10.96 -27.35
C ASP A 649 25.75 -11.49 -26.66
N ASP A 650 25.90 -12.55 -25.87
CA ASP A 650 24.78 -13.21 -25.18
C ASP A 650 24.75 -12.98 -23.65
N VAL A 651 25.71 -12.22 -23.09
CA VAL A 651 25.84 -12.05 -21.64
C VAL A 651 25.78 -10.58 -21.26
N THR A 652 24.78 -10.20 -20.46
CA THR A 652 24.64 -8.85 -19.91
C THR A 652 24.82 -8.87 -18.38
N LEU A 653 25.69 -8.03 -17.87
CA LEU A 653 25.85 -7.74 -16.44
C LEU A 653 25.08 -6.49 -16.07
N THR A 654 24.30 -6.55 -15.00
CA THR A 654 23.66 -5.37 -14.38
C THR A 654 24.05 -5.33 -12.91
N ALA A 655 24.54 -4.18 -12.44
CA ALA A 655 24.83 -3.90 -11.04
C ALA A 655 24.09 -2.64 -10.61
N ARG A 656 23.42 -2.69 -9.45
CA ARG A 656 22.64 -1.58 -8.91
C ARG A 656 22.87 -1.45 -7.41
N VAL A 657 22.94 -0.18 -6.95
CA VAL A 657 22.97 0.19 -5.52
C VAL A 657 21.97 1.31 -5.32
N ASP A 658 21.14 1.19 -4.30
CA ASP A 658 20.17 2.19 -3.88
C ASP A 658 20.46 2.62 -2.45
N TYR A 659 20.45 3.91 -2.17
CA TYR A 659 20.58 4.50 -0.84
C TYR A 659 19.36 5.34 -0.53
N ARG A 660 18.86 5.21 0.70
CA ARG A 660 17.80 6.06 1.25
C ARG A 660 18.18 6.59 2.62
N ARG A 661 17.89 7.88 2.85
CA ARG A 661 17.88 8.51 4.16
C ARG A 661 16.50 9.08 4.46
N THR A 662 15.92 8.64 5.59
CA THR A 662 14.68 9.19 6.13
C THR A 662 15.05 10.08 7.31
N GLY A 663 14.59 11.33 7.32
CA GLY A 663 14.86 12.30 8.38
C GLY A 663 14.21 11.95 9.71
N LYS A 664 14.45 12.78 10.72
CA LYS A 664 13.80 12.62 12.03
C LYS A 664 12.28 12.62 11.88
N THR A 665 11.61 11.83 12.72
CA THR A 665 10.15 11.66 12.73
C THR A 665 9.63 11.74 14.16
N TRP A 666 8.66 12.64 14.41
CA TRP A 666 7.93 12.69 15.66
C TRP A 666 6.78 11.68 15.65
N TRP A 667 6.50 11.07 16.82
CA TRP A 667 5.50 10.00 16.91
C TRP A 667 4.21 10.39 17.62
N ASP A 668 4.24 11.50 18.35
CA ASP A 668 3.12 12.02 19.13
C ASP A 668 2.88 13.51 18.84
N VAL A 669 1.68 14.00 19.17
CA VAL A 669 1.29 15.40 18.94
C VAL A 669 2.01 16.38 19.90
N GLU A 670 2.51 15.89 21.03
CA GLU A 670 3.27 16.64 22.03
C GLU A 670 4.71 16.87 21.59
N ASN A 671 5.19 16.16 20.58
CA ASN A 671 6.59 16.08 20.14
C ASN A 671 7.54 15.64 21.27
N SER A 672 7.09 14.69 22.09
CA SER A 672 7.87 14.12 23.17
C SER A 672 8.80 13.00 22.70
N THR A 673 8.41 12.27 21.65
CA THR A 673 9.13 11.11 21.13
C THR A 673 9.59 11.33 19.70
N VAL A 674 10.91 11.28 19.46
CA VAL A 674 11.51 11.47 18.14
C VAL A 674 12.44 10.32 17.76
N ARG A 675 12.18 9.70 16.60
CA ARG A 675 13.12 8.77 15.98
C ARG A 675 14.21 9.56 15.23
N LYS A 676 15.46 9.14 15.42
CA LYS A 676 16.62 9.65 14.67
C LYS A 676 16.51 9.32 13.18
N PRO A 677 17.25 10.03 12.31
CA PRO A 677 17.33 9.66 10.90
C PRO A 677 17.79 8.21 10.71
N VAL A 678 17.26 7.55 9.68
CA VAL A 678 17.56 6.16 9.31
C VAL A 678 18.19 6.14 7.93
N ASP A 679 19.27 5.39 7.77
CA ASP A 679 20.04 5.22 6.54
C ASP A 679 19.95 3.76 6.07
N LEU A 680 19.46 3.52 4.87
CA LEU A 680 19.34 2.18 4.29
C LEU A 680 20.11 2.13 2.96
N VAL A 681 20.79 1.01 2.72
CA VAL A 681 21.46 0.72 1.45
C VAL A 681 21.04 -0.65 0.98
N ASP A 682 20.60 -0.73 -0.27
CA ASP A 682 20.27 -1.98 -0.96
C ASP A 682 21.20 -2.15 -2.16
N ALA A 683 21.54 -3.40 -2.49
CA ALA A 683 22.41 -3.72 -3.62
C ALA A 683 21.94 -4.97 -4.35
N ARG A 684 22.07 -4.98 -5.68
CA ARG A 684 21.74 -6.13 -6.53
C ARG A 684 22.74 -6.21 -7.69
N VAL A 685 23.17 -7.43 -7.99
CA VAL A 685 23.98 -7.75 -9.16
C VAL A 685 23.32 -8.92 -9.88
N SER A 686 23.11 -8.79 -11.19
CA SER A 686 22.55 -9.85 -12.03
C SER A 686 23.37 -10.04 -13.30
N VAL A 687 23.36 -11.30 -13.76
CA VAL A 687 23.92 -11.72 -15.05
C VAL A 687 22.81 -12.40 -15.84
N ASP A 688 22.51 -11.87 -17.02
CA ASP A 688 21.54 -12.40 -17.96
C ASP A 688 22.25 -13.10 -19.10
N PHE A 689 21.87 -14.35 -19.43
CA PHE A 689 22.44 -15.13 -20.51
C PHE A 689 21.42 -16.12 -21.10
N GLY A 690 21.17 -16.05 -22.41
CA GLY A 690 20.37 -17.03 -23.14
C GLY A 690 18.96 -17.30 -22.53
N GLY A 691 18.28 -16.28 -22.05
CA GLY A 691 16.98 -16.38 -21.37
C GLY A 691 17.05 -16.71 -19.88
N PHE A 692 18.24 -17.04 -19.34
CA PHE A 692 18.47 -17.23 -17.91
C PHE A 692 19.01 -15.98 -17.24
N THR A 693 18.67 -15.79 -15.97
CA THR A 693 19.20 -14.73 -15.10
C THR A 693 19.71 -15.35 -13.82
N VAL A 694 20.91 -14.99 -13.39
CA VAL A 694 21.42 -15.27 -12.03
C VAL A 694 21.62 -13.95 -11.32
N ALA A 695 21.08 -13.80 -10.11
CA ALA A 695 21.23 -12.57 -9.34
C ALA A 695 21.59 -12.84 -7.88
N GLY A 696 22.41 -11.95 -7.32
CA GLY A 696 22.64 -11.82 -5.88
C GLY A 696 22.11 -10.47 -5.41
N PHE A 697 21.54 -10.42 -4.22
CA PHE A 697 20.99 -9.19 -3.64
C PHE A 697 21.24 -9.08 -2.15
N ALA A 698 21.21 -7.85 -1.64
CA ALA A 698 21.17 -7.54 -0.22
C ALA A 698 20.30 -6.30 0.01
N SER A 699 19.33 -6.40 0.91
CA SER A 699 18.56 -5.27 1.45
C SER A 699 19.05 -4.95 2.85
N ASN A 700 19.05 -3.66 3.22
CA ASN A 700 19.67 -3.17 4.45
C ASN A 700 21.13 -3.68 4.59
N LEU A 701 21.94 -3.46 3.57
CA LEU A 701 23.29 -4.05 3.40
C LEU A 701 24.18 -3.87 4.63
N PHE A 702 24.09 -2.72 5.31
CA PHE A 702 24.91 -2.41 6.50
C PHE A 702 24.28 -2.85 7.83
N ASN A 703 23.11 -3.52 7.76
CA ASN A 703 22.38 -4.02 8.92
C ASN A 703 22.03 -2.91 9.93
N GLU A 704 21.53 -1.78 9.40
CA GLU A 704 21.02 -0.70 10.23
C GLU A 704 19.88 -1.20 11.12
N THR A 705 19.95 -0.93 12.42
CA THR A 705 18.96 -1.34 13.41
C THR A 705 18.16 -0.13 13.90
N TYR A 706 16.85 -0.19 13.78
CA TYR A 706 15.94 0.85 14.22
C TYR A 706 14.57 0.28 14.55
N ASN A 707 13.75 1.04 15.26
CA ASN A 707 12.36 0.71 15.47
C ASN A 707 11.53 1.33 14.33
N ALA A 708 10.81 0.48 13.59
CA ALA A 708 10.01 0.87 12.43
C ALA A 708 8.77 1.66 12.86
N GLU A 709 8.19 1.31 14.01
CA GLU A 709 7.02 1.95 14.60
C GLU A 709 7.27 2.28 16.07
N PHE A 710 6.61 3.36 16.52
CA PHE A 710 6.38 3.68 17.92
C PHE A 710 4.91 4.05 18.11
N SER A 711 4.27 3.51 19.13
CA SER A 711 2.93 3.91 19.57
C SER A 711 2.97 4.50 20.97
N PRO A 712 2.11 5.49 21.31
CA PRO A 712 2.01 6.02 22.66
C PRO A 712 1.84 4.91 23.70
N GLY A 713 2.60 4.99 24.81
CA GLY A 713 2.76 3.93 25.79
C GLY A 713 4.11 3.21 25.69
N GLY A 714 4.96 3.60 24.73
CA GLY A 714 6.32 3.05 24.59
C GLY A 714 6.41 1.82 23.68
N PHE A 715 5.33 1.43 23.02
CA PHE A 715 5.30 0.24 22.15
C PHE A 715 6.11 0.47 20.89
N VAL A 716 7.12 -0.35 20.66
CA VAL A 716 7.95 -0.31 19.44
C VAL A 716 7.90 -1.64 18.70
N PHE A 717 7.91 -1.52 17.37
CA PHE A 717 8.02 -2.64 16.46
C PHE A 717 9.37 -2.57 15.75
N LYS A 718 10.17 -3.63 15.84
CA LYS A 718 11.50 -3.67 15.23
C LYS A 718 11.44 -3.68 13.72
N ALA A 719 12.32 -2.92 13.08
CA ALA A 719 12.56 -3.03 11.64
C ALA A 719 13.24 -4.35 11.29
N ARG A 720 13.05 -4.81 10.06
CA ARG A 720 13.73 -6.00 9.56
C ARG A 720 15.24 -5.77 9.47
N PRO A 721 16.06 -6.69 9.97
CA PRO A 721 17.50 -6.63 9.78
C PRO A 721 17.90 -6.92 8.33
N ARG A 722 19.21 -6.95 8.04
CA ARG A 722 19.75 -7.25 6.71
C ARG A 722 19.22 -8.58 6.16
N ARG A 723 18.67 -8.53 4.94
CA ARG A 723 18.30 -9.70 4.13
C ARG A 723 19.25 -9.77 2.93
N TYR A 724 19.82 -10.94 2.65
CA TYR A 724 20.61 -11.19 1.44
C TYR A 724 20.32 -12.57 0.90
N GLY A 725 20.52 -12.74 -0.40
CA GLY A 725 20.17 -14.01 -1.06
C GLY A 725 20.63 -14.09 -2.51
N ALA A 726 20.20 -15.16 -3.15
CA ALA A 726 20.44 -15.41 -4.55
C ALA A 726 19.15 -15.84 -5.27
N GLU A 727 19.08 -15.54 -6.56
CA GLU A 727 17.94 -15.81 -7.42
C GLU A 727 18.39 -16.40 -8.75
N LEU A 728 17.63 -17.34 -9.25
CA LEU A 728 17.72 -17.89 -10.60
C LEU A 728 16.41 -17.59 -11.34
N GLY A 729 16.50 -16.97 -12.52
CA GLY A 729 15.39 -16.66 -13.40
C GLY A 729 15.48 -17.39 -14.73
N PHE A 730 14.33 -17.64 -15.34
CA PHE A 730 14.21 -18.17 -16.70
C PHE A 730 13.02 -17.50 -17.41
N ARG A 731 13.20 -17.19 -18.71
CA ARG A 731 12.15 -16.64 -19.59
C ARG A 731 12.23 -17.27 -20.98
N PHE A 732 11.07 -17.49 -21.60
CA PHE A 732 10.96 -18.00 -22.98
C PHE A 732 9.83 -17.31 -23.73
#